data_25a46358db92ecfdd94869e15d88cf1e
#
_entry.id   25a46358db92ecfdd94869e15d88cf1e
#
_cell.length_a   1.000
_cell.length_b   1.000
_cell.length_c   1.000
_cell.angle_alpha   90.00
_cell.angle_beta   90.00
_cell.angle_gamma   90.00
#
_symmetry.space_group_name_H-M   'P 1'
#
loop_
_entity.id
_entity.type
_entity.pdbx_description
1 polymer ?
#
loop_
_entity_poly.entity_id
_entity_poly.type
_entity_poly.pdbx_seq_one_letter_code
_entity_poly.pdbx_strand_id
1 'polypeptide(L)'
;MTAAQTKPDRRRLAHLLRAARSALDPDGVIALVAGILAAPAVIGTNWHRLVADPTPPALAEALDELQAHMAAGYHDGLAPADFARLPRPARLARLREALAAQGLDGFIVPRGDQHQGEYVPPCGQRLAWLTGFTGSAGLAIVLRERAALFVDGRYTLQAAAQADTAVFEIRHLVDEPAWRWLAGAAPKGGVIGYDPWLHTPHEVERFRSGVERAGASLHAVDNPLDQVWLNRPPAPLAPVVPHPDSFAGESAEAKRSRLGHALAEEGVAAAVLTMPESIAWLLNIRGGDVPHTPLPLSFAILRQDGSVSLFIDRRKLVPGLDRHLGNAVAIEPPEGLGPALDALATSGDRVQVDPGTAASWIFDRLEQAGGRIHRAADPCLLPKACKNPTELDGTRAAHCRDGAALTRFLAWLAREAPTGELTEIAASDRLEAFRRAGENFRDLSFPTISGAGPNGAIVHYRATPESEKRIEPRMLYLLDSGAQYLDGTTDITRTIAIGEPNDEMRDRFTRVLKGHIALAMARFPKGTTGTQLDAFARRALWQEGLDYDHGTGHGVGSYLSVHEGPQRISKAPNAQPLLPGMIVSNEPGYYKTGAYGIRIENLVVVQPANGAAQRERERDMLCFETLSLAPIDRSLVARELLDEEEIAWLNAYHTRVRETLTPLVDRETARWLAAATAPLGSD
;
A
#
# COMPACT_ATOMS: atom_id res chain seq x y z
N MET A 1 -29.57 -6.19 27.13
CA MET A 1 -29.86 -6.94 25.89
C MET A 1 -29.71 -5.92 24.76
N THR A 2 -28.57 -5.98 24.09
CA THR A 2 -28.24 -5.04 23.01
C THR A 2 -28.88 -5.53 21.71
N ALA A 3 -29.27 -4.61 20.82
CA ALA A 3 -29.97 -4.84 19.55
C ALA A 3 -29.31 -5.85 18.57
N ALA A 4 -28.16 -6.41 18.93
CA ALA A 4 -27.36 -7.30 18.11
C ALA A 4 -27.81 -8.77 18.08
N GLN A 5 -28.95 -9.15 18.71
CA GLN A 5 -29.34 -10.57 18.84
C GLN A 5 -30.60 -10.99 18.07
N THR A 6 -31.24 -10.11 17.35
CA THR A 6 -32.41 -10.46 16.52
C THR A 6 -31.98 -10.79 15.10
N LYS A 7 -32.27 -12.05 14.68
CA LYS A 7 -32.08 -12.46 13.30
C LYS A 7 -32.90 -11.54 12.35
N PRO A 8 -32.29 -10.97 11.28
CA PRO A 8 -32.99 -10.10 10.36
C PRO A 8 -34.23 -10.77 9.74
N ASP A 9 -35.37 -10.08 9.76
CA ASP A 9 -36.60 -10.59 9.13
C ASP A 9 -36.50 -10.50 7.61
N ARG A 10 -36.17 -11.62 6.97
CA ARG A 10 -36.09 -11.73 5.50
C ARG A 10 -37.38 -11.34 4.78
N ARG A 11 -38.56 -11.55 5.40
CA ARG A 11 -39.85 -11.16 4.80
C ARG A 11 -40.02 -9.65 4.85
N ARG A 12 -39.68 -9.01 5.97
CA ARG A 12 -39.66 -7.55 6.12
C ARG A 12 -38.69 -6.94 5.11
N LEU A 13 -37.47 -7.46 4.98
CA LEU A 13 -36.47 -6.99 4.03
C LEU A 13 -36.96 -7.13 2.58
N ALA A 14 -37.53 -8.27 2.19
CA ALA A 14 -38.08 -8.47 0.86
C ALA A 14 -39.25 -7.52 0.54
N HIS A 15 -40.06 -7.15 1.54
CA HIS A 15 -41.14 -6.17 1.38
C HIS A 15 -40.58 -4.78 1.12
N LEU A 16 -39.60 -4.35 1.93
CA LEU A 16 -38.94 -3.04 1.82
C LEU A 16 -38.19 -2.86 0.51
N LEU A 17 -37.49 -3.90 0.04
CA LEU A 17 -36.78 -3.92 -1.26
C LEU A 17 -37.77 -3.73 -2.43
N ARG A 18 -38.89 -4.45 -2.44
CA ARG A 18 -39.92 -4.25 -3.46
C ARG A 18 -40.53 -2.84 -3.43
N ALA A 19 -40.82 -2.32 -2.23
CA ALA A 19 -41.31 -0.96 -2.05
C ALA A 19 -40.34 0.10 -2.56
N ALA A 20 -39.02 -0.12 -2.37
CA ALA A 20 -37.94 0.74 -2.84
C ALA A 20 -37.58 0.52 -4.33
N ARG A 21 -38.25 -0.41 -5.04
CA ARG A 21 -37.92 -0.79 -6.40
C ARG A 21 -36.46 -1.22 -6.59
N SER A 22 -35.87 -1.85 -5.57
CA SER A 22 -34.52 -2.37 -5.64
C SER A 22 -34.43 -3.46 -6.71
N ALA A 23 -33.31 -3.50 -7.44
CA ALA A 23 -32.97 -4.58 -8.35
C ALA A 23 -32.48 -5.84 -7.62
N LEU A 24 -32.18 -5.74 -6.32
CA LEU A 24 -31.69 -6.84 -5.48
C LEU A 24 -32.84 -7.50 -4.72
N ASP A 25 -32.79 -8.81 -4.62
CA ASP A 25 -33.58 -9.60 -3.68
C ASP A 25 -32.84 -9.72 -2.31
N PRO A 26 -33.45 -10.34 -1.27
CA PRO A 26 -32.77 -10.48 0.02
C PRO A 26 -31.44 -11.23 -0.03
N ASP A 27 -31.27 -12.22 -0.89
CA ASP A 27 -30.03 -12.97 -1.02
C ASP A 27 -28.96 -12.12 -1.72
N GLY A 28 -29.33 -11.34 -2.73
CA GLY A 28 -28.47 -10.35 -3.36
C GLY A 28 -28.00 -9.27 -2.38
N VAL A 29 -28.88 -8.80 -1.47
CA VAL A 29 -28.51 -7.85 -0.41
C VAL A 29 -27.57 -8.49 0.61
N ILE A 30 -27.81 -9.72 1.05
CA ILE A 30 -26.91 -10.44 1.96
C ILE A 30 -25.54 -10.60 1.33
N ALA A 31 -25.44 -10.97 0.05
CA ALA A 31 -24.17 -11.08 -0.66
C ALA A 31 -23.48 -9.71 -0.80
N LEU A 32 -24.23 -8.63 -1.04
CA LEU A 32 -23.70 -7.26 -1.06
C LEU A 32 -23.13 -6.86 0.30
N VAL A 33 -23.92 -7.07 1.39
CA VAL A 33 -23.46 -6.74 2.75
C VAL A 33 -22.22 -7.55 3.13
N ALA A 34 -22.15 -8.83 2.76
CA ALA A 34 -20.94 -9.63 2.97
C ALA A 34 -19.73 -9.04 2.24
N GLY A 35 -19.90 -8.58 1.00
CA GLY A 35 -18.85 -7.90 0.25
C GLY A 35 -18.47 -6.53 0.83
N ILE A 36 -19.44 -5.76 1.36
CA ILE A 36 -19.17 -4.51 2.08
C ILE A 36 -18.36 -4.75 3.36
N LEU A 37 -18.72 -5.78 4.13
CA LEU A 37 -17.97 -6.16 5.34
C LEU A 37 -16.58 -6.73 5.03
N ALA A 38 -16.40 -7.31 3.84
CA ALA A 38 -15.09 -7.76 3.36
C ALA A 38 -14.22 -6.60 2.82
N ALA A 39 -14.82 -5.44 2.54
CA ALA A 39 -14.12 -4.24 2.13
C ALA A 39 -13.57 -3.53 3.37
N PRO A 40 -12.27 -3.18 3.38
CA PRO A 40 -11.63 -2.60 4.57
C PRO A 40 -12.03 -1.14 4.84
N ALA A 41 -12.50 -0.42 3.84
CA ALA A 41 -12.96 0.96 3.97
C ALA A 41 -14.16 1.25 3.07
N VAL A 42 -15.13 2.02 3.61
CA VAL A 42 -16.25 2.55 2.82
C VAL A 42 -15.99 4.03 2.59
N ILE A 43 -15.63 4.39 1.37
CA ILE A 43 -15.20 5.75 1.02
C ILE A 43 -16.42 6.66 0.89
N GLY A 44 -16.69 7.47 1.93
CA GLY A 44 -17.49 8.71 1.85
C GLY A 44 -18.91 8.62 1.26
N THR A 45 -19.41 7.41 1.00
CA THR A 45 -20.70 7.15 0.35
C THR A 45 -21.51 6.23 1.24
N ASN A 46 -22.77 6.60 1.48
CA ASN A 46 -23.71 5.70 2.12
C ASN A 46 -23.93 4.48 1.20
N TRP A 47 -23.41 3.32 1.57
CA TRP A 47 -23.46 2.08 0.79
C TRP A 47 -24.89 1.59 0.54
N HIS A 48 -25.88 2.02 1.36
CA HIS A 48 -27.29 1.74 1.15
C HIS A 48 -27.79 2.16 -0.25
N ARG A 49 -27.15 3.17 -0.86
CA ARG A 49 -27.45 3.62 -2.23
C ARG A 49 -27.15 2.54 -3.30
N LEU A 50 -26.32 1.55 -2.98
CA LEU A 50 -26.09 0.39 -3.84
C LEU A 50 -27.31 -0.55 -3.87
N VAL A 51 -28.15 -0.47 -2.84
CA VAL A 51 -29.39 -1.25 -2.74
C VAL A 51 -30.57 -0.48 -3.34
N ALA A 52 -30.72 0.79 -3.01
CA ALA A 52 -31.75 1.69 -3.56
C ALA A 52 -31.32 3.15 -3.44
N ASP A 53 -31.56 3.96 -4.46
CA ASP A 53 -31.29 5.40 -4.47
C ASP A 53 -32.48 6.18 -5.00
N PRO A 54 -33.14 7.04 -4.19
CA PRO A 54 -32.87 7.24 -2.77
C PRO A 54 -33.26 6.04 -1.91
N THR A 55 -32.54 5.83 -0.79
CA THR A 55 -32.82 4.75 0.16
C THR A 55 -33.91 5.21 1.14
N PRO A 56 -35.10 4.56 1.19
CA PRO A 56 -36.11 4.91 2.19
C PRO A 56 -35.62 4.64 3.62
N PRO A 57 -35.98 5.50 4.62
CA PRO A 57 -35.49 5.36 5.99
C PRO A 57 -35.70 3.98 6.62
N ALA A 58 -36.87 3.36 6.42
CA ALA A 58 -37.16 2.01 6.94
C ALA A 58 -36.30 0.91 6.29
N LEU A 59 -35.90 1.11 5.03
CA LEU A 59 -34.96 0.19 4.35
C LEU A 59 -33.54 0.43 4.88
N ALA A 60 -33.10 1.67 5.06
CA ALA A 60 -31.79 1.99 5.63
C ALA A 60 -31.60 1.35 7.01
N GLU A 61 -32.60 1.49 7.91
CA GLU A 61 -32.59 0.85 9.23
C GLU A 61 -32.47 -0.68 9.14
N ALA A 62 -33.21 -1.33 8.25
CA ALA A 62 -33.15 -2.78 8.05
C ALA A 62 -31.80 -3.25 7.46
N LEU A 63 -31.15 -2.40 6.66
CA LEU A 63 -29.80 -2.68 6.11
C LEU A 63 -28.72 -2.52 7.18
N ASP A 64 -28.84 -1.51 8.07
CA ASP A 64 -27.95 -1.33 9.21
C ASP A 64 -28.07 -2.48 10.22
N GLU A 65 -29.30 -2.94 10.51
CA GLU A 65 -29.56 -4.12 11.34
C GLU A 65 -28.91 -5.38 10.74
N LEU A 66 -29.05 -5.59 9.42
CA LEU A 66 -28.44 -6.72 8.71
C LEU A 66 -26.93 -6.65 8.75
N GLN A 67 -26.32 -5.48 8.49
CA GLN A 67 -24.87 -5.30 8.53
C GLN A 67 -24.32 -5.57 9.94
N ALA A 68 -24.96 -5.02 10.98
CA ALA A 68 -24.56 -5.27 12.36
C ALA A 68 -24.66 -6.74 12.74
N HIS A 69 -25.72 -7.43 12.31
CA HIS A 69 -25.89 -8.87 12.57
C HIS A 69 -24.80 -9.70 11.87
N MET A 70 -24.51 -9.44 10.61
CA MET A 70 -23.44 -10.13 9.87
C MET A 70 -22.06 -9.82 10.42
N ALA A 71 -21.79 -8.57 10.80
CA ALA A 71 -20.52 -8.17 11.43
C ALA A 71 -20.28 -8.88 12.77
N ALA A 72 -21.34 -9.22 13.51
CA ALA A 72 -21.25 -10.01 14.75
C ALA A 72 -20.96 -11.51 14.50
N GLY A 73 -20.74 -11.94 13.25
CA GLY A 73 -20.37 -13.31 12.89
C GLY A 73 -21.56 -14.26 12.67
N TYR A 74 -22.76 -13.71 12.60
CA TYR A 74 -23.97 -14.50 12.27
C TYR A 74 -24.15 -14.57 10.74
N HIS A 75 -23.44 -15.48 10.10
CA HIS A 75 -23.62 -15.78 8.68
C HIS A 75 -24.65 -16.91 8.52
N ASP A 76 -25.81 -16.60 7.99
CA ASP A 76 -26.81 -17.63 7.64
C ASP A 76 -26.24 -18.56 6.56
N GLY A 77 -25.87 -19.79 6.97
CA GLY A 77 -25.51 -20.86 6.07
C GLY A 77 -24.07 -20.94 5.59
N LEU A 78 -23.17 -20.08 6.06
CA LEU A 78 -21.74 -20.20 5.78
C LEU A 78 -21.03 -20.94 6.92
N ALA A 79 -20.16 -21.85 6.54
CA ALA A 79 -19.35 -22.82 7.27
C ALA A 79 -19.36 -22.77 8.80
N PRO A 80 -19.39 -23.92 9.48
CA PRO A 80 -19.34 -23.98 10.95
C PRO A 80 -18.17 -23.20 11.51
N ALA A 81 -18.38 -22.50 12.64
CA ALA A 81 -17.36 -21.74 13.36
C ALA A 81 -16.07 -22.53 13.65
N ASP A 82 -16.15 -23.86 13.62
CA ASP A 82 -15.05 -24.79 13.81
C ASP A 82 -13.94 -24.70 12.71
N PHE A 83 -14.28 -24.32 11.48
CA PHE A 83 -13.29 -24.17 10.40
C PHE A 83 -12.49 -22.86 10.47
N ALA A 84 -13.02 -21.81 11.09
CA ALA A 84 -12.30 -20.56 11.30
C ALA A 84 -11.08 -20.71 12.23
N ARG A 85 -11.02 -21.79 13.00
CA ARG A 85 -10.02 -22.03 14.03
C ARG A 85 -9.08 -23.22 13.74
N LEU A 86 -8.97 -23.69 12.50
CA LEU A 86 -8.00 -24.75 12.20
C LEU A 86 -6.59 -24.29 12.58
N PRO A 87 -5.86 -25.06 13.44
CA PRO A 87 -4.47 -24.78 13.72
C PRO A 87 -3.63 -24.77 12.42
N ARG A 88 -2.62 -23.92 12.36
CA ARG A 88 -1.75 -23.78 11.17
C ARG A 88 -1.18 -25.11 10.65
N PRO A 89 -0.69 -26.03 11.50
CA PRO A 89 -0.26 -27.36 11.06
C PRO A 89 -1.36 -28.13 10.32
N ALA A 90 -2.62 -28.02 10.75
CA ALA A 90 -3.73 -28.68 10.09
C ALA A 90 -4.08 -28.04 8.74
N ARG A 91 -3.90 -26.71 8.56
CA ARG A 91 -4.05 -26.04 7.27
C ARG A 91 -3.01 -26.54 6.27
N LEU A 92 -1.74 -26.65 6.69
CA LEU A 92 -0.66 -27.18 5.88
C LEU A 92 -0.89 -28.64 5.49
N ALA A 93 -1.36 -29.49 6.42
CA ALA A 93 -1.70 -30.88 6.14
C ALA A 93 -2.80 -30.98 5.07
N ARG A 94 -3.89 -30.23 5.20
CA ARG A 94 -4.97 -30.19 4.19
C ARG A 94 -4.49 -29.71 2.83
N LEU A 95 -3.62 -28.70 2.79
CA LEU A 95 -3.05 -28.26 1.52
C LEU A 95 -2.24 -29.41 0.88
N ARG A 96 -1.43 -30.12 1.64
CA ARG A 96 -0.65 -31.28 1.15
C ARG A 96 -1.56 -32.41 0.62
N GLU A 97 -2.67 -32.67 1.27
CA GLU A 97 -3.68 -33.63 0.80
C GLU A 97 -4.27 -33.18 -0.55
N ALA A 98 -4.63 -31.90 -0.68
CA ALA A 98 -5.15 -31.34 -1.93
C ALA A 98 -4.11 -31.38 -3.06
N LEU A 99 -2.83 -31.09 -2.77
CA LEU A 99 -1.74 -31.20 -3.72
C LEU A 99 -1.56 -32.66 -4.18
N ALA A 100 -1.55 -33.62 -3.28
CA ALA A 100 -1.43 -35.03 -3.61
C ALA A 100 -2.60 -35.53 -4.48
N ALA A 101 -3.83 -35.07 -4.22
CA ALA A 101 -5.01 -35.39 -5.01
C ALA A 101 -4.93 -34.84 -6.45
N GLN A 102 -4.19 -33.76 -6.68
CA GLN A 102 -3.93 -33.16 -7.98
C GLN A 102 -2.62 -33.66 -8.64
N GLY A 103 -1.91 -34.59 -8.02
CA GLY A 103 -0.64 -35.12 -8.53
C GLY A 103 0.51 -34.11 -8.42
N LEU A 104 0.44 -33.14 -7.52
CA LEU A 104 1.46 -32.12 -7.28
C LEU A 104 2.37 -32.53 -6.12
N ASP A 105 3.67 -32.29 -6.29
CA ASP A 105 4.69 -32.50 -5.26
C ASP A 105 4.99 -31.25 -4.43
N GLY A 106 4.47 -30.10 -4.87
CA GLY A 106 4.57 -28.85 -4.17
C GLY A 106 3.76 -27.73 -4.83
N PHE A 107 3.67 -26.59 -4.11
CA PHE A 107 2.94 -25.41 -4.56
C PHE A 107 3.58 -24.12 -4.06
N ILE A 108 3.54 -23.06 -4.88
CA ILE A 108 4.07 -21.73 -4.57
C ILE A 108 2.91 -20.82 -4.17
N VAL A 109 3.00 -20.24 -2.97
CA VAL A 109 1.97 -19.37 -2.38
C VAL A 109 2.53 -17.96 -2.21
N PRO A 110 2.29 -17.04 -3.14
CA PRO A 110 2.77 -15.66 -3.01
C PRO A 110 1.91 -14.84 -2.05
N ARG A 111 2.40 -13.66 -1.68
CA ARG A 111 1.68 -12.66 -0.90
C ARG A 111 0.63 -11.92 -1.74
N GLY A 112 0.93 -11.68 -3.01
CA GLY A 112 0.10 -10.89 -3.92
C GLY A 112 -1.23 -11.54 -4.30
N ASP A 113 -2.09 -10.75 -4.92
CA ASP A 113 -3.33 -11.16 -5.58
C ASP A 113 -3.18 -11.09 -7.12
N GLN A 114 -4.28 -11.20 -7.85
CA GLN A 114 -4.31 -11.11 -9.31
C GLN A 114 -3.89 -9.74 -9.87
N HIS A 115 -3.82 -8.72 -9.04
CA HIS A 115 -3.37 -7.37 -9.39
C HIS A 115 -1.92 -7.11 -8.98
N GLN A 116 -1.24 -8.09 -8.38
CA GLN A 116 0.12 -7.98 -7.83
C GLN A 116 0.24 -6.88 -6.75
N GLY A 117 -0.86 -6.60 -6.03
CA GLY A 117 -0.93 -5.56 -5.03
C GLY A 117 -0.08 -5.86 -3.78
N GLU A 118 0.57 -4.84 -3.21
CA GLU A 118 1.24 -4.95 -1.91
C GLU A 118 0.22 -5.16 -0.79
N TYR A 119 -0.85 -4.36 -0.81
CA TYR A 119 -2.01 -4.57 0.05
C TYR A 119 -3.06 -5.34 -0.73
N VAL A 120 -3.58 -6.41 -0.15
CA VAL A 120 -4.58 -7.26 -0.76
C VAL A 120 -5.84 -7.33 0.12
N PRO A 121 -7.02 -7.55 -0.48
CA PRO A 121 -8.24 -7.70 0.29
C PRO A 121 -8.19 -8.96 1.16
N PRO A 122 -9.06 -9.09 2.17
CA PRO A 122 -9.10 -10.27 3.05
C PRO A 122 -9.17 -11.60 2.29
N CYS A 123 -9.93 -11.68 1.21
CA CYS A 123 -10.04 -12.89 0.37
C CYS A 123 -8.74 -13.25 -0.39
N GLY A 124 -7.83 -12.28 -0.57
CA GLY A 124 -6.52 -12.47 -1.20
C GLY A 124 -5.41 -12.92 -0.24
N GLN A 125 -5.64 -12.91 1.08
CA GLN A 125 -4.60 -13.14 2.08
C GLN A 125 -4.26 -14.63 2.29
N ARG A 126 -3.99 -15.35 1.21
CA ARG A 126 -3.69 -16.79 1.21
C ARG A 126 -2.43 -17.12 2.01
N LEU A 127 -1.36 -16.35 1.85
CA LEU A 127 -0.12 -16.52 2.59
C LEU A 127 -0.34 -16.39 4.11
N ALA A 128 -1.04 -15.34 4.53
CA ALA A 128 -1.34 -15.10 5.94
C ALA A 128 -2.25 -16.19 6.51
N TRP A 129 -3.25 -16.63 5.77
CA TRP A 129 -4.11 -17.74 6.19
C TRP A 129 -3.30 -19.03 6.39
N LEU A 130 -2.41 -19.38 5.49
CA LEU A 130 -1.62 -20.60 5.55
C LEU A 130 -0.56 -20.56 6.65
N THR A 131 0.21 -19.47 6.75
CA THR A 131 1.42 -19.38 7.59
C THR A 131 1.22 -18.63 8.89
N GLY A 132 0.23 -17.74 8.95
CA GLY A 132 0.04 -16.74 10.00
C GLY A 132 0.88 -15.50 9.84
N PHE A 133 1.76 -15.43 8.84
CA PHE A 133 2.58 -14.26 8.56
C PHE A 133 1.75 -13.15 7.88
N THR A 134 1.73 -11.97 8.47
CA THR A 134 0.89 -10.84 8.03
C THR A 134 1.68 -9.70 7.37
N GLY A 135 2.99 -9.86 7.15
CA GLY A 135 3.81 -8.86 6.46
C GLY A 135 3.38 -8.62 5.01
N SER A 136 3.75 -7.46 4.46
CA SER A 136 3.34 -7.06 3.11
C SER A 136 4.22 -7.65 1.98
N ALA A 137 5.33 -8.29 2.31
CA ALA A 137 6.20 -8.94 1.32
C ALA A 137 6.63 -10.34 1.79
N GLY A 138 6.46 -11.33 0.92
CA GLY A 138 6.86 -12.70 1.20
C GLY A 138 6.17 -13.72 0.31
N LEU A 139 6.61 -14.95 0.37
CA LEU A 139 5.97 -16.10 -0.25
C LEU A 139 6.28 -17.37 0.54
N ALA A 140 5.42 -18.38 0.45
CA ALA A 140 5.70 -19.71 0.96
C ALA A 140 5.82 -20.71 -0.18
N ILE A 141 6.70 -21.70 -0.01
CA ILE A 141 6.77 -22.88 -0.85
C ILE A 141 6.46 -24.08 0.02
N VAL A 142 5.45 -24.84 -0.37
CA VAL A 142 5.03 -26.07 0.30
C VAL A 142 5.40 -27.26 -0.56
N LEU A 143 6.22 -28.15 -0.03
CA LEU A 143 6.53 -29.46 -0.61
C LEU A 143 5.90 -30.57 0.27
N ARG A 144 5.96 -31.81 -0.20
CA ARG A 144 5.38 -32.95 0.54
C ARG A 144 5.86 -33.03 2.01
N GLU A 145 7.16 -32.88 2.23
CA GLU A 145 7.75 -33.02 3.58
C GLU A 145 8.27 -31.69 4.15
N ARG A 146 8.61 -30.73 3.30
CA ARG A 146 9.19 -29.44 3.69
C ARG A 146 8.25 -28.30 3.38
N ALA A 147 8.37 -27.22 4.13
CA ALA A 147 7.73 -25.94 3.80
C ALA A 147 8.66 -24.79 4.20
N ALA A 148 8.76 -23.76 3.38
CA ALA A 148 9.60 -22.61 3.64
C ALA A 148 8.78 -21.32 3.45
N LEU A 149 8.99 -20.35 4.35
CA LEU A 149 8.47 -19.00 4.27
C LEU A 149 9.63 -18.05 3.99
N PHE A 150 9.57 -17.36 2.87
CA PHE A 150 10.56 -16.37 2.43
C PHE A 150 10.06 -14.98 2.71
N VAL A 151 10.88 -14.16 3.39
CA VAL A 151 10.59 -12.77 3.73
C VAL A 151 11.81 -11.90 3.46
N ASP A 152 11.64 -10.60 3.24
CA ASP A 152 12.78 -9.68 3.14
C ASP A 152 13.24 -9.16 4.52
N GLY A 153 14.30 -8.36 4.54
CA GLY A 153 14.95 -7.88 5.76
C GLY A 153 14.04 -7.11 6.73
N ARG A 154 12.94 -6.55 6.24
CA ARG A 154 11.94 -5.84 7.06
C ARG A 154 11.15 -6.76 7.98
N TYR A 155 11.02 -8.04 7.60
CA TYR A 155 10.10 -9.00 8.23
C TYR A 155 10.75 -10.20 8.90
N THR A 156 12.07 -10.27 8.99
CA THR A 156 12.77 -11.44 9.56
C THR A 156 12.35 -11.72 11.01
N LEU A 157 12.24 -10.70 11.85
CA LEU A 157 11.79 -10.81 13.24
C LEU A 157 10.30 -11.16 13.32
N GLN A 158 9.47 -10.52 12.52
CA GLN A 158 8.03 -10.73 12.51
C GLN A 158 7.67 -12.14 12.01
N ALA A 159 8.31 -12.63 10.96
CA ALA A 159 8.07 -13.98 10.44
C ALA A 159 8.41 -15.06 11.48
N ALA A 160 9.52 -14.90 12.19
CA ALA A 160 9.91 -15.82 13.26
C ALA A 160 8.94 -15.81 14.46
N ALA A 161 8.30 -14.66 14.72
CA ALA A 161 7.32 -14.53 15.80
C ALA A 161 5.91 -15.04 15.41
N GLN A 162 5.52 -14.89 14.13
CA GLN A 162 4.16 -15.17 13.67
C GLN A 162 3.98 -16.54 13.04
N ALA A 163 4.98 -17.05 12.31
CA ALA A 163 4.89 -18.37 11.69
C ALA A 163 5.30 -19.47 12.68
N ASP A 164 4.74 -20.67 12.47
CA ASP A 164 5.16 -21.86 13.22
C ASP A 164 6.49 -22.37 12.65
N THR A 165 7.58 -22.05 13.36
CA THR A 165 8.96 -22.42 12.94
C THR A 165 9.25 -23.93 13.05
N ALA A 166 8.37 -24.72 13.66
CA ALA A 166 8.48 -26.17 13.64
C ALA A 166 8.05 -26.77 12.29
N VAL A 167 7.25 -26.04 11.50
CA VAL A 167 6.74 -26.51 10.21
C VAL A 167 7.19 -25.65 9.01
N PHE A 168 7.55 -24.39 9.23
CA PHE A 168 8.06 -23.50 8.18
C PHE A 168 9.51 -23.11 8.44
N GLU A 169 10.38 -23.38 7.46
CA GLU A 169 11.73 -22.82 7.43
C GLU A 169 11.65 -21.32 7.08
N ILE A 170 12.13 -20.45 7.97
CA ILE A 170 12.18 -19.01 7.66
C ILE A 170 13.43 -18.74 6.83
N ARG A 171 13.27 -18.14 5.65
CA ARG A 171 14.32 -17.87 4.67
C ARG A 171 14.31 -16.41 4.24
N HIS A 172 15.48 -15.90 3.83
CA HIS A 172 15.62 -14.51 3.37
C HIS A 172 15.47 -14.43 1.84
N LEU A 173 14.50 -13.62 1.36
CA LEU A 173 14.16 -13.51 -0.07
C LEU A 173 15.31 -13.03 -0.96
N VAL A 174 16.20 -12.18 -0.44
CA VAL A 174 17.30 -11.58 -1.20
C VAL A 174 18.53 -12.48 -1.16
N ASP A 175 18.93 -12.96 0.03
CA ASP A 175 20.16 -13.74 0.21
C ASP A 175 19.99 -15.18 -0.28
N GLU A 176 18.81 -15.76 -0.10
CA GLU A 176 18.42 -17.08 -0.57
C GLU A 176 17.13 -17.03 -1.39
N PRO A 177 17.16 -16.56 -2.65
CA PRO A 177 15.96 -16.45 -3.47
C PRO A 177 15.20 -17.77 -3.57
N ALA A 178 13.86 -17.72 -3.48
CA ALA A 178 12.99 -18.88 -3.41
C ALA A 178 13.20 -19.89 -4.57
N TRP A 179 13.48 -19.39 -5.77
CA TRP A 179 13.80 -20.24 -6.93
C TRP A 179 15.11 -21.02 -6.77
N ARG A 180 16.13 -20.47 -6.04
CA ARG A 180 17.38 -21.21 -5.73
C ARG A 180 17.12 -22.31 -4.71
N TRP A 181 16.31 -22.01 -3.69
CA TRP A 181 15.89 -23.02 -2.73
C TRP A 181 15.17 -24.18 -3.42
N LEU A 182 14.26 -23.90 -4.36
CA LEU A 182 13.59 -24.92 -5.17
C LEU A 182 14.56 -25.78 -5.97
N ALA A 183 15.63 -25.21 -6.51
CA ALA A 183 16.66 -25.96 -7.25
C ALA A 183 17.36 -27.05 -6.40
N GLY A 184 17.39 -26.89 -5.07
CA GLY A 184 17.95 -27.86 -4.15
C GLY A 184 16.91 -28.69 -3.39
N ALA A 185 15.65 -28.26 -3.33
CA ALA A 185 14.63 -28.87 -2.50
C ALA A 185 13.53 -29.61 -3.27
N ALA A 186 13.26 -29.23 -4.54
CA ALA A 186 12.24 -29.89 -5.34
C ALA A 186 12.62 -31.35 -5.65
N PRO A 187 11.68 -32.30 -5.54
CA PRO A 187 11.96 -33.70 -5.81
C PRO A 187 12.24 -33.95 -7.31
N LYS A 188 13.25 -34.76 -7.62
CA LYS A 188 13.56 -35.11 -9.00
C LYS A 188 12.36 -35.81 -9.65
N GLY A 189 11.99 -35.35 -10.84
CA GLY A 189 10.80 -35.83 -11.55
C GLY A 189 9.47 -35.33 -10.97
N GLY A 190 9.52 -34.45 -9.95
CA GLY A 190 8.32 -33.90 -9.30
C GLY A 190 7.65 -32.80 -10.12
N VAL A 191 6.42 -32.49 -9.74
CA VAL A 191 5.59 -31.46 -10.35
C VAL A 191 5.29 -30.39 -9.28
N ILE A 192 5.75 -29.16 -9.53
CA ILE A 192 5.49 -28.01 -8.67
C ILE A 192 4.39 -27.15 -9.31
N GLY A 193 3.30 -26.91 -8.57
CA GLY A 193 2.20 -26.09 -9.04
C GLY A 193 2.39 -24.60 -8.71
N TYR A 194 1.81 -23.74 -9.52
CA TYR A 194 1.61 -22.30 -9.23
C TYR A 194 0.30 -21.81 -9.82
N ASP A 195 -0.26 -20.76 -9.22
CA ASP A 195 -1.45 -20.10 -9.75
C ASP A 195 -1.02 -18.99 -10.73
N PRO A 196 -1.35 -19.10 -12.04
CA PRO A 196 -0.91 -18.14 -13.05
C PRO A 196 -1.51 -16.74 -12.88
N TRP A 197 -2.56 -16.58 -12.10
CA TRP A 197 -3.11 -15.28 -11.75
C TRP A 197 -2.28 -14.52 -10.71
N LEU A 198 -1.46 -15.23 -9.92
CA LEU A 198 -0.76 -14.67 -8.77
C LEU A 198 0.74 -14.42 -9.02
N HIS A 199 1.21 -14.66 -10.23
CA HIS A 199 2.63 -14.51 -10.61
C HIS A 199 2.79 -13.78 -11.93
N THR A 200 3.79 -12.91 -11.99
CA THR A 200 4.22 -12.27 -13.23
C THR A 200 4.99 -13.25 -14.12
N PRO A 201 5.08 -13.04 -15.45
CA PRO A 201 5.88 -13.89 -16.34
C PRO A 201 7.34 -14.04 -15.91
N HIS A 202 7.94 -12.95 -15.39
CA HIS A 202 9.32 -12.98 -14.93
C HIS A 202 9.52 -13.87 -13.70
N GLU A 203 8.59 -13.84 -12.76
CA GLU A 203 8.63 -14.74 -11.59
C GLU A 203 8.46 -16.19 -11.99
N VAL A 204 7.50 -16.49 -12.89
CA VAL A 204 7.28 -17.84 -13.41
C VAL A 204 8.54 -18.38 -14.07
N GLU A 205 9.23 -17.58 -14.90
CA GLU A 205 10.48 -17.99 -15.56
C GLU A 205 11.61 -18.28 -14.56
N ARG A 206 11.74 -17.47 -13.51
CA ARG A 206 12.70 -17.71 -12.43
C ARG A 206 12.40 -19.01 -11.68
N PHE A 207 11.13 -19.26 -11.34
CA PHE A 207 10.73 -20.51 -10.69
C PHE A 207 10.93 -21.72 -11.62
N ARG A 208 10.58 -21.60 -12.90
CA ARG A 208 10.81 -22.64 -13.92
C ARG A 208 12.29 -23.02 -13.96
N SER A 209 13.18 -22.04 -14.08
CA SER A 209 14.64 -22.26 -14.04
C SER A 209 15.09 -22.96 -12.74
N GLY A 210 14.47 -22.67 -11.61
CA GLY A 210 14.76 -23.32 -10.32
C GLY A 210 14.36 -24.80 -10.33
N VAL A 211 13.10 -25.10 -10.68
CA VAL A 211 12.59 -26.48 -10.66
C VAL A 211 13.24 -27.37 -11.73
N GLU A 212 13.54 -26.84 -12.91
CA GLU A 212 14.25 -27.57 -13.97
C GLU A 212 15.66 -27.99 -13.54
N ARG A 213 16.38 -27.16 -12.79
CA ARG A 213 17.69 -27.52 -12.20
C ARG A 213 17.60 -28.67 -11.21
N ALA A 214 16.48 -28.83 -10.52
CA ALA A 214 16.19 -29.97 -9.66
C ALA A 214 15.78 -31.22 -10.46
N GLY A 215 15.57 -31.11 -11.77
CA GLY A 215 14.99 -32.17 -12.61
C GLY A 215 13.49 -32.36 -12.38
N ALA A 216 12.77 -31.30 -11.97
CA ALA A 216 11.33 -31.23 -11.78
C ALA A 216 10.68 -30.36 -12.86
N SER A 217 9.33 -30.22 -12.83
CA SER A 217 8.57 -29.39 -13.75
C SER A 217 7.67 -28.38 -13.00
N LEU A 218 7.40 -27.23 -13.63
CA LEU A 218 6.52 -26.18 -13.10
C LEU A 218 5.21 -26.13 -13.89
N HIS A 219 4.07 -26.29 -13.23
CA HIS A 219 2.76 -26.35 -13.87
C HIS A 219 1.81 -25.26 -13.36
N ALA A 220 1.14 -24.58 -14.30
CA ALA A 220 0.04 -23.68 -14.00
C ALA A 220 -1.20 -24.50 -13.59
N VAL A 221 -1.79 -24.19 -12.45
CA VAL A 221 -2.98 -24.88 -11.91
C VAL A 221 -3.92 -23.90 -11.22
N ASP A 222 -5.19 -24.27 -11.08
CA ASP A 222 -6.11 -23.58 -10.19
C ASP A 222 -5.60 -23.64 -8.75
N ASN A 223 -5.84 -22.57 -7.98
CA ASN A 223 -5.24 -22.43 -6.65
C ASN A 223 -5.78 -23.46 -5.66
N PRO A 224 -4.95 -24.42 -5.18
CA PRO A 224 -5.41 -25.46 -4.25
C PRO A 224 -5.82 -24.90 -2.88
N LEU A 225 -5.31 -23.72 -2.48
CA LEU A 225 -5.72 -23.09 -1.22
C LEU A 225 -7.19 -22.68 -1.25
N ASP A 226 -7.71 -22.27 -2.40
CA ASP A 226 -9.11 -21.85 -2.54
C ASP A 226 -10.10 -23.01 -2.30
N GLN A 227 -9.63 -24.25 -2.45
CA GLN A 227 -10.41 -25.46 -2.16
C GLN A 227 -10.38 -25.83 -0.67
N VAL A 228 -9.29 -25.52 0.03
CA VAL A 228 -9.10 -25.89 1.45
C VAL A 228 -9.42 -24.76 2.42
N TRP A 229 -9.47 -23.52 1.96
CA TRP A 229 -9.86 -22.36 2.77
C TRP A 229 -11.39 -22.15 2.72
N LEU A 230 -12.12 -23.01 3.42
CA LEU A 230 -13.58 -23.07 3.34
C LEU A 230 -14.31 -21.80 3.82
N ASN A 231 -13.70 -21.08 4.78
CA ASN A 231 -14.23 -19.81 5.30
C ASN A 231 -13.51 -18.59 4.68
N ARG A 232 -13.06 -18.70 3.43
CA ARG A 232 -12.46 -17.58 2.70
C ARG A 232 -13.46 -16.43 2.60
N PRO A 233 -13.07 -15.22 3.02
CA PRO A 233 -13.92 -14.04 2.84
C PRO A 233 -14.37 -13.87 1.37
N PRO A 234 -15.56 -13.34 1.12
CA PRO A 234 -15.96 -13.00 -0.23
C PRO A 234 -15.10 -11.87 -0.82
N ALA A 235 -15.19 -11.67 -2.12
CA ALA A 235 -14.60 -10.51 -2.78
C ALA A 235 -15.20 -9.20 -2.22
N PRO A 236 -14.39 -8.15 -2.02
CA PRO A 236 -14.86 -6.88 -1.50
C PRO A 236 -15.81 -6.19 -2.48
N LEU A 237 -16.83 -5.52 -1.96
CA LEU A 237 -17.82 -4.77 -2.72
C LEU A 237 -17.96 -3.34 -2.20
N ALA A 238 -16.83 -2.65 -1.97
CA ALA A 238 -16.89 -1.24 -1.61
C ALA A 238 -17.47 -0.40 -2.75
N PRO A 239 -18.23 0.66 -2.43
CA PRO A 239 -18.74 1.58 -3.43
C PRO A 239 -17.63 2.23 -4.25
N VAL A 240 -17.82 2.31 -5.57
CA VAL A 240 -16.97 3.07 -6.47
C VAL A 240 -17.56 4.46 -6.66
N VAL A 241 -16.75 5.47 -6.34
CA VAL A 241 -17.17 6.88 -6.37
C VAL A 241 -16.34 7.69 -7.35
N PRO A 242 -16.92 8.72 -7.98
CA PRO A 242 -16.15 9.69 -8.76
C PRO A 242 -15.10 10.41 -7.90
N HIS A 243 -13.95 10.66 -8.49
CA HIS A 243 -12.94 11.58 -7.96
C HIS A 243 -13.02 12.88 -8.75
N PRO A 244 -13.38 14.01 -8.12
CA PRO A 244 -13.62 15.27 -8.84
C PRO A 244 -12.38 15.80 -9.57
N ASP A 245 -12.57 16.38 -10.76
CA ASP A 245 -11.50 16.99 -11.54
C ASP A 245 -10.83 18.17 -10.79
N SER A 246 -11.54 18.79 -9.82
CA SER A 246 -10.97 19.81 -8.92
C SER A 246 -9.83 19.28 -8.04
N PHE A 247 -9.74 17.97 -7.83
CA PHE A 247 -8.64 17.30 -7.15
C PHE A 247 -7.70 16.58 -8.13
N ALA A 248 -8.26 16.00 -9.19
CA ALA A 248 -7.48 15.24 -10.19
C ALA A 248 -6.70 16.16 -11.15
N GLY A 249 -7.13 17.40 -11.37
CA GLY A 249 -6.48 18.38 -12.23
C GLY A 249 -6.55 18.12 -13.73
N GLU A 250 -6.94 16.93 -14.15
CA GLU A 250 -7.14 16.52 -15.55
C GLU A 250 -8.36 15.59 -15.60
N SER A 251 -9.25 15.80 -16.58
CA SER A 251 -10.43 14.95 -16.75
C SER A 251 -10.06 13.53 -17.21
N ALA A 252 -10.88 12.56 -16.87
CA ALA A 252 -10.71 11.19 -17.34
C ALA A 252 -10.70 11.09 -18.87
N GLU A 253 -11.49 11.92 -19.57
CA GLU A 253 -11.51 12.00 -21.02
C GLU A 253 -10.16 12.45 -21.59
N ALA A 254 -9.58 13.53 -21.04
CA ALA A 254 -8.29 14.05 -21.47
C ALA A 254 -7.17 13.01 -21.28
N LYS A 255 -7.14 12.34 -20.12
CA LYS A 255 -6.17 11.27 -19.84
C LYS A 255 -6.30 10.13 -20.83
N ARG A 256 -7.51 9.62 -21.07
CA ARG A 256 -7.77 8.52 -22.00
C ARG A 256 -7.39 8.88 -23.43
N SER A 257 -7.76 10.08 -23.91
CA SER A 257 -7.41 10.56 -25.25
C SER A 257 -5.90 10.67 -25.43
N ARG A 258 -5.20 11.28 -24.48
CA ARG A 258 -3.74 11.44 -24.52
C ARG A 258 -3.01 10.10 -24.56
N LEU A 259 -3.40 9.15 -23.69
CA LEU A 259 -2.77 7.83 -23.65
C LEU A 259 -3.16 6.97 -24.86
N GLY A 260 -4.39 7.08 -25.36
CA GLY A 260 -4.81 6.43 -26.60
C GLY A 260 -4.00 6.89 -27.81
N HIS A 261 -3.75 8.21 -27.95
CA HIS A 261 -2.86 8.74 -28.99
C HIS A 261 -1.43 8.20 -28.86
N ALA A 262 -0.88 8.13 -27.65
CA ALA A 262 0.47 7.56 -27.43
C ALA A 262 0.54 6.08 -27.86
N LEU A 263 -0.49 5.28 -27.57
CA LEU A 263 -0.57 3.91 -28.06
C LEU A 263 -0.61 3.85 -29.59
N ALA A 264 -1.38 4.74 -30.24
CA ALA A 264 -1.48 4.80 -31.69
C ALA A 264 -0.13 5.18 -32.34
N GLU A 265 0.61 6.12 -31.77
CA GLU A 265 1.96 6.52 -32.22
C GLU A 265 2.96 5.36 -32.16
N GLU A 266 2.83 4.45 -31.17
CA GLU A 266 3.65 3.24 -31.06
C GLU A 266 3.13 2.07 -31.90
N GLY A 267 2.02 2.25 -32.63
CA GLY A 267 1.38 1.19 -33.42
C GLY A 267 0.81 0.07 -32.54
N VAL A 268 0.28 0.43 -31.38
CA VAL A 268 -0.35 -0.44 -30.39
C VAL A 268 -1.85 -0.16 -30.38
N ALA A 269 -2.68 -1.17 -30.62
CA ALA A 269 -4.13 -0.99 -30.71
C ALA A 269 -4.81 -0.86 -29.34
N ALA A 270 -4.27 -1.54 -28.33
CA ALA A 270 -4.80 -1.52 -26.97
C ALA A 270 -3.73 -1.84 -25.92
N ALA A 271 -3.94 -1.35 -24.68
CA ALA A 271 -3.19 -1.71 -23.50
C ALA A 271 -4.09 -2.40 -22.48
N VAL A 272 -3.63 -3.52 -21.91
CA VAL A 272 -4.30 -4.21 -20.80
C VAL A 272 -3.77 -3.64 -19.50
N LEU A 273 -4.65 -2.99 -18.74
CA LEU A 273 -4.34 -2.39 -17.44
C LEU A 273 -4.74 -3.34 -16.32
N THR A 274 -3.79 -3.70 -15.49
CA THR A 274 -3.97 -4.66 -14.39
C THR A 274 -3.78 -4.05 -13.01
N MET A 275 -3.19 -2.86 -12.95
CA MET A 275 -2.98 -2.11 -11.71
C MET A 275 -4.23 -1.29 -11.37
N PRO A 276 -4.92 -1.57 -10.26
CA PRO A 276 -6.12 -0.83 -9.87
C PRO A 276 -5.88 0.67 -9.68
N GLU A 277 -4.70 1.08 -9.22
CA GLU A 277 -4.30 2.50 -9.09
C GLU A 277 -4.16 3.21 -10.44
N SER A 278 -3.68 2.53 -11.48
CA SER A 278 -3.63 3.07 -12.84
C SER A 278 -5.04 3.30 -13.39
N ILE A 279 -5.93 2.32 -13.18
CA ILE A 279 -7.34 2.39 -13.61
C ILE A 279 -8.07 3.49 -12.85
N ALA A 280 -7.88 3.56 -11.52
CA ALA A 280 -8.48 4.58 -10.66
C ALA A 280 -8.03 6.00 -11.05
N TRP A 281 -6.74 6.17 -11.37
CA TRP A 281 -6.20 7.44 -11.86
C TRP A 281 -6.72 7.79 -13.25
N LEU A 282 -6.72 6.82 -14.19
CA LEU A 282 -7.15 7.04 -15.58
C LEU A 282 -8.61 7.49 -15.67
N LEU A 283 -9.49 6.86 -14.87
CA LEU A 283 -10.93 7.07 -14.92
C LEU A 283 -11.44 8.07 -13.87
N ASN A 284 -10.57 8.67 -13.07
CA ASN A 284 -10.93 9.55 -11.95
C ASN A 284 -12.00 8.89 -11.05
N ILE A 285 -11.73 7.67 -10.60
CA ILE A 285 -12.59 6.93 -9.66
C ILE A 285 -11.80 6.49 -8.43
N ARG A 286 -12.51 6.30 -7.32
CA ARG A 286 -11.95 5.75 -6.08
C ARG A 286 -12.86 4.65 -5.54
N GLY A 287 -12.31 3.76 -4.74
CA GLY A 287 -13.01 2.65 -4.10
C GLY A 287 -12.44 2.37 -2.71
N GLY A 288 -12.82 1.28 -2.09
CA GLY A 288 -12.39 0.89 -0.75
C GLY A 288 -12.16 -0.62 -0.63
N ASP A 289 -11.81 -1.30 -1.71
CA ASP A 289 -11.65 -2.76 -1.74
C ASP A 289 -10.38 -3.25 -1.03
N VAL A 290 -9.40 -2.36 -0.86
CA VAL A 290 -8.09 -2.66 -0.29
C VAL A 290 -7.87 -1.80 0.97
N PRO A 291 -7.29 -2.35 2.06
CA PRO A 291 -7.00 -1.57 3.26
C PRO A 291 -6.18 -0.32 2.93
N HIS A 292 -6.57 0.82 3.49
CA HIS A 292 -5.83 2.08 3.43
C HIS A 292 -5.57 2.64 2.01
N THR A 293 -6.06 1.95 0.98
CA THR A 293 -5.80 2.32 -0.41
C THR A 293 -7.12 2.55 -1.12
N PRO A 294 -7.41 3.77 -1.62
CA PRO A 294 -8.72 4.14 -2.14
C PRO A 294 -8.97 3.58 -3.55
N LEU A 295 -8.90 2.27 -3.72
CA LEU A 295 -8.94 1.58 -5.00
C LEU A 295 -10.17 0.68 -5.16
N PRO A 296 -10.84 0.70 -6.34
CA PRO A 296 -11.74 -0.37 -6.77
C PRO A 296 -10.94 -1.43 -7.52
N LEU A 297 -10.94 -2.68 -7.03
CA LEU A 297 -10.32 -3.80 -7.75
C LEU A 297 -11.07 -4.03 -9.07
N SER A 298 -10.34 -3.95 -10.18
CA SER A 298 -10.85 -4.04 -11.54
C SER A 298 -9.72 -4.29 -12.54
N PHE A 299 -10.06 -4.69 -13.75
CA PHE A 299 -9.17 -4.69 -14.92
C PHE A 299 -9.71 -3.72 -15.95
N ALA A 300 -8.87 -3.25 -16.86
CA ALA A 300 -9.32 -2.43 -17.97
C ALA A 300 -8.52 -2.69 -19.25
N ILE A 301 -9.14 -2.42 -20.39
CA ILE A 301 -8.49 -2.38 -21.69
C ILE A 301 -8.68 -0.97 -22.24
N LEU A 302 -7.59 -0.22 -22.35
CA LEU A 302 -7.54 1.09 -22.99
C LEU A 302 -7.19 0.91 -24.46
N ARG A 303 -7.98 1.46 -25.37
CA ARG A 303 -7.73 1.41 -26.83
C ARG A 303 -7.11 2.69 -27.33
N GLN A 304 -6.48 2.62 -28.50
CA GLN A 304 -5.83 3.75 -29.18
C GLN A 304 -6.78 4.94 -29.50
N ASP A 305 -8.08 4.71 -29.57
CA ASP A 305 -9.11 5.74 -29.74
C ASP A 305 -9.57 6.37 -28.42
N GLY A 306 -8.97 6.00 -27.29
CA GLY A 306 -9.32 6.46 -25.96
C GLY A 306 -10.54 5.78 -25.33
N SER A 307 -11.16 4.81 -26.01
CA SER A 307 -12.22 4.00 -25.44
C SER A 307 -11.67 3.00 -24.41
N VAL A 308 -12.46 2.67 -23.38
CA VAL A 308 -12.08 1.75 -22.32
C VAL A 308 -13.15 0.69 -22.10
N SER A 309 -12.74 -0.58 -21.99
CA SER A 309 -13.56 -1.62 -21.37
C SER A 309 -13.12 -1.78 -19.92
N LEU A 310 -14.00 -1.47 -18.97
CA LEU A 310 -13.76 -1.59 -17.53
C LEU A 310 -14.42 -2.88 -17.02
N PHE A 311 -13.61 -3.85 -16.58
CA PHE A 311 -14.06 -5.13 -16.02
C PHE A 311 -14.17 -5.03 -14.51
N ILE A 312 -15.40 -4.86 -14.02
CA ILE A 312 -15.68 -4.60 -12.60
C ILE A 312 -17.04 -5.19 -12.19
N ASP A 313 -17.15 -5.60 -10.93
CA ASP A 313 -18.44 -6.04 -10.38
C ASP A 313 -19.43 -4.87 -10.32
N ARG A 314 -20.52 -4.98 -11.05
CA ARG A 314 -21.53 -3.92 -11.16
C ARG A 314 -22.19 -3.56 -9.83
N ARG A 315 -22.16 -4.45 -8.83
CA ARG A 315 -22.68 -4.18 -7.47
C ARG A 315 -21.91 -3.09 -6.73
N LYS A 316 -20.69 -2.76 -7.17
CA LYS A 316 -19.88 -1.66 -6.61
C LYS A 316 -20.27 -0.28 -7.13
N LEU A 317 -21.06 -0.19 -8.20
CA LEU A 317 -21.27 1.06 -8.92
C LEU A 317 -22.37 1.89 -8.25
N VAL A 318 -21.99 3.08 -7.75
CA VAL A 318 -22.98 4.02 -7.21
C VAL A 318 -23.83 4.61 -8.34
N PRO A 319 -25.09 4.96 -8.09
CA PRO A 319 -25.94 5.65 -9.06
C PRO A 319 -25.27 6.91 -9.62
N GLY A 320 -25.30 7.05 -10.95
CA GLY A 320 -24.71 8.18 -11.66
C GLY A 320 -23.22 8.06 -11.98
N LEU A 321 -22.55 6.98 -11.58
CA LEU A 321 -21.15 6.74 -11.95
C LEU A 321 -21.00 6.53 -13.46
N ASP A 322 -21.97 5.90 -14.12
CA ASP A 322 -22.04 5.76 -15.58
C ASP A 322 -21.97 7.10 -16.31
N ARG A 323 -22.64 8.13 -15.78
CA ARG A 323 -22.56 9.51 -16.32
C ARG A 323 -21.17 10.11 -16.17
N HIS A 324 -20.48 9.85 -15.03
CA HIS A 324 -19.11 10.30 -14.80
C HIS A 324 -18.12 9.63 -15.77
N LEU A 325 -18.27 8.32 -15.99
CA LEU A 325 -17.41 7.55 -16.90
C LEU A 325 -17.65 7.92 -18.38
N GLY A 326 -18.88 8.30 -18.73
CA GLY A 326 -19.27 8.68 -20.08
C GLY A 326 -19.39 7.50 -21.05
N ASN A 327 -19.78 7.79 -22.29
CA ASN A 327 -20.11 6.76 -23.30
C ASN A 327 -18.89 6.01 -23.87
N ALA A 328 -17.69 6.53 -23.68
CA ALA A 328 -16.46 5.89 -24.14
C ALA A 328 -15.89 4.84 -23.15
N VAL A 329 -16.56 4.61 -22.01
CA VAL A 329 -16.21 3.57 -21.05
C VAL A 329 -17.32 2.53 -20.98
N ALA A 330 -17.06 1.35 -21.52
CA ALA A 330 -17.96 0.21 -21.40
C ALA A 330 -17.72 -0.54 -20.09
N ILE A 331 -18.78 -0.77 -19.31
CA ILE A 331 -18.71 -1.50 -18.04
C ILE A 331 -19.06 -2.95 -18.29
N GLU A 332 -18.10 -3.83 -18.07
CA GLU A 332 -18.20 -5.27 -18.30
C GLU A 332 -18.07 -6.04 -16.98
N PRO A 333 -18.68 -7.23 -16.86
CA PRO A 333 -18.44 -8.08 -15.70
C PRO A 333 -16.99 -8.62 -15.70
N PRO A 334 -16.42 -8.94 -14.52
CA PRO A 334 -15.04 -9.43 -14.42
C PRO A 334 -14.72 -10.62 -15.33
N GLU A 335 -15.67 -11.52 -15.51
CA GLU A 335 -15.56 -12.72 -16.35
C GLU A 335 -15.42 -12.37 -17.85
N GLY A 336 -15.79 -11.18 -18.25
CA GLY A 336 -15.64 -10.67 -19.61
C GLY A 336 -14.22 -10.43 -20.06
N LEU A 337 -13.25 -10.34 -19.12
CA LEU A 337 -11.84 -10.07 -19.45
C LEU A 337 -11.26 -11.15 -20.39
N GLY A 338 -11.46 -12.42 -20.07
CA GLY A 338 -10.94 -13.51 -20.90
C GLY A 338 -11.42 -13.45 -22.36
N PRO A 339 -12.72 -13.43 -22.63
CA PRO A 339 -13.26 -13.24 -23.98
C PRO A 339 -12.77 -11.97 -24.69
N ALA A 340 -12.57 -10.88 -23.96
CA ALA A 340 -12.04 -9.63 -24.52
C ALA A 340 -10.56 -9.77 -24.95
N LEU A 341 -9.74 -10.49 -24.19
CA LEU A 341 -8.36 -10.81 -24.57
C LEU A 341 -8.31 -11.70 -25.81
N ASP A 342 -9.18 -12.72 -25.91
CA ASP A 342 -9.28 -13.59 -27.09
C ASP A 342 -9.66 -12.77 -28.34
N ALA A 343 -10.59 -11.84 -28.21
CA ALA A 343 -11.00 -10.96 -29.31
C ALA A 343 -9.84 -10.05 -29.77
N LEU A 344 -9.06 -9.49 -28.83
CA LEU A 344 -7.85 -8.70 -29.17
C LEU A 344 -6.79 -9.57 -29.85
N ALA A 345 -6.58 -10.77 -29.38
CA ALA A 345 -5.61 -11.70 -29.98
C ALA A 345 -5.97 -12.05 -31.42
N THR A 346 -7.26 -12.33 -31.70
CA THR A 346 -7.74 -12.73 -33.02
C THR A 346 -7.83 -11.59 -34.03
N SER A 347 -7.84 -10.32 -33.58
CA SER A 347 -7.79 -9.17 -34.50
C SER A 347 -6.43 -9.02 -35.23
N GLY A 348 -5.37 -9.66 -34.70
CA GLY A 348 -4.02 -9.53 -35.22
C GLY A 348 -3.30 -8.24 -34.82
N ASP A 349 -3.93 -7.42 -33.99
CA ASP A 349 -3.39 -6.17 -33.49
C ASP A 349 -2.30 -6.39 -32.44
N ARG A 350 -1.43 -5.38 -32.25
CA ARG A 350 -0.46 -5.38 -31.14
C ARG A 350 -1.16 -4.93 -29.86
N VAL A 351 -1.04 -5.73 -28.79
CA VAL A 351 -1.63 -5.46 -27.48
C VAL A 351 -0.51 -5.26 -26.45
N GLN A 352 -0.49 -4.13 -25.81
CA GLN A 352 0.47 -3.81 -24.75
C GLN A 352 0.05 -4.48 -23.44
N VAL A 353 1.00 -5.16 -22.82
CA VAL A 353 0.85 -5.76 -21.48
C VAL A 353 2.15 -5.53 -20.71
N ASP A 354 2.04 -5.04 -19.48
CA ASP A 354 3.19 -4.81 -18.61
C ASP A 354 3.66 -6.13 -17.98
N PRO A 355 4.88 -6.63 -18.31
CA PRO A 355 5.39 -7.88 -17.76
C PRO A 355 5.78 -7.78 -16.28
N GLY A 356 5.87 -6.57 -15.71
CA GLY A 356 6.21 -6.34 -14.31
C GLY A 356 5.02 -6.34 -13.36
N THR A 357 3.80 -6.16 -13.89
CA THR A 357 2.60 -5.99 -13.06
C THR A 357 1.44 -6.90 -13.47
N ALA A 358 1.42 -7.39 -14.70
CA ALA A 358 0.36 -8.27 -15.16
C ALA A 358 0.64 -9.75 -14.84
N ALA A 359 -0.43 -10.45 -14.45
CA ALA A 359 -0.40 -11.88 -14.20
C ALA A 359 -0.01 -12.69 -15.45
N SER A 360 0.75 -13.77 -15.29
CA SER A 360 1.17 -14.65 -16.39
C SER A 360 -0.02 -15.23 -17.16
N TRP A 361 -1.15 -15.44 -16.49
CA TRP A 361 -2.40 -15.88 -17.11
C TRP A 361 -2.83 -15.01 -18.29
N ILE A 362 -2.65 -13.68 -18.20
CA ILE A 362 -3.01 -12.76 -19.30
C ILE A 362 -2.13 -12.99 -20.53
N PHE A 363 -0.82 -13.19 -20.30
CA PHE A 363 0.13 -13.48 -21.36
C PHE A 363 -0.17 -14.83 -22.01
N ASP A 364 -0.33 -15.88 -21.18
CA ASP A 364 -0.65 -17.23 -21.64
C ASP A 364 -1.91 -17.25 -22.49
N ARG A 365 -2.95 -16.52 -22.08
CA ARG A 365 -4.22 -16.44 -22.80
C ARG A 365 -4.08 -15.75 -24.15
N LEU A 366 -3.41 -14.61 -24.20
CA LEU A 366 -3.15 -13.89 -25.46
C LEU A 366 -2.30 -14.72 -26.41
N GLU A 367 -1.24 -15.39 -25.93
CA GLU A 367 -0.35 -16.24 -26.73
C GLU A 367 -1.09 -17.47 -27.28
N GLN A 368 -1.89 -18.14 -26.46
CA GLN A 368 -2.70 -19.29 -26.87
C GLN A 368 -3.73 -18.93 -27.95
N ALA A 369 -4.29 -17.71 -27.88
CA ALA A 369 -5.21 -17.20 -28.90
C ALA A 369 -4.48 -16.62 -30.14
N GLY A 370 -3.15 -16.67 -30.21
CA GLY A 370 -2.33 -16.19 -31.35
C GLY A 370 -2.08 -14.69 -31.36
N GLY A 371 -2.24 -14.00 -30.21
CA GLY A 371 -2.10 -12.57 -30.08
C GLY A 371 -0.67 -12.05 -30.20
N ARG A 372 -0.52 -10.82 -30.65
CA ARG A 372 0.76 -10.10 -30.79
C ARG A 372 0.99 -9.19 -29.58
N ILE A 373 1.73 -9.68 -28.57
CA ILE A 373 1.97 -8.96 -27.34
C ILE A 373 3.13 -7.95 -27.51
N HIS A 374 2.86 -6.69 -27.15
CA HIS A 374 3.86 -5.67 -26.91
C HIS A 374 4.18 -5.61 -25.43
N ARG A 375 5.33 -6.15 -25.02
CA ARG A 375 5.78 -6.18 -23.62
C ARG A 375 6.38 -4.80 -23.27
N ALA A 376 5.60 -3.93 -22.63
CA ALA A 376 6.01 -2.60 -22.20
C ALA A 376 5.28 -2.23 -20.91
N ALA A 377 5.81 -1.23 -20.19
CA ALA A 377 5.22 -0.74 -18.93
C ALA A 377 3.79 -0.24 -19.13
N ASP A 378 2.97 -0.29 -18.07
CA ASP A 378 1.64 0.29 -18.04
C ASP A 378 1.69 1.77 -18.48
N PRO A 379 0.95 2.19 -19.53
CA PRO A 379 1.01 3.55 -20.07
C PRO A 379 0.57 4.63 -19.08
N CYS A 380 -0.16 4.27 -18.02
CA CYS A 380 -0.55 5.19 -16.95
C CYS A 380 0.57 5.43 -15.93
N LEU A 381 1.52 4.52 -15.80
CA LEU A 381 2.48 4.47 -14.69
C LEU A 381 3.28 5.76 -14.56
N LEU A 382 3.93 6.20 -15.64
CA LEU A 382 4.76 7.40 -15.63
C LEU A 382 3.95 8.70 -15.53
N PRO A 383 2.86 8.90 -16.32
CA PRO A 383 2.01 10.08 -16.20
C PRO A 383 1.38 10.25 -14.81
N LYS A 384 0.97 9.13 -14.16
CA LYS A 384 0.43 9.13 -12.80
C LYS A 384 1.50 9.51 -11.76
N ALA A 385 2.73 9.08 -11.96
CA ALA A 385 3.84 9.38 -11.04
C ALA A 385 4.23 10.87 -11.07
N CYS A 386 4.17 11.53 -12.24
CA CYS A 386 4.45 12.97 -12.41
C CYS A 386 3.18 13.78 -12.12
N LYS A 387 2.99 14.18 -10.87
CA LYS A 387 1.80 14.92 -10.43
C LYS A 387 1.68 16.26 -11.14
N ASN A 388 0.45 16.55 -11.58
CA ASN A 388 0.12 17.84 -12.17
C ASN A 388 0.05 18.95 -11.10
N PRO A 389 -0.04 20.25 -11.46
CA PRO A 389 -0.07 21.35 -10.51
C PRO A 389 -1.20 21.24 -9.48
N THR A 390 -2.40 20.79 -9.87
CA THR A 390 -3.55 20.64 -8.98
C THR A 390 -3.31 19.53 -7.94
N GLU A 391 -2.78 18.38 -8.37
CA GLU A 391 -2.40 17.28 -7.46
C GLU A 391 -1.30 17.71 -6.49
N LEU A 392 -0.31 18.51 -6.95
CA LEU A 392 0.75 19.03 -6.08
C LEU A 392 0.22 20.04 -5.06
N ASP A 393 -0.67 20.95 -5.47
CA ASP A 393 -1.26 21.92 -4.55
C ASP A 393 -2.17 21.24 -3.53
N GLY A 394 -2.94 20.24 -3.95
CA GLY A 394 -3.70 19.37 -3.04
C GLY A 394 -2.81 18.63 -2.04
N THR A 395 -1.71 18.05 -2.53
CA THR A 395 -0.73 17.37 -1.67
C THR A 395 -0.10 18.32 -0.65
N ARG A 396 0.28 19.54 -1.02
CA ARG A 396 0.77 20.57 -0.08
C ARG A 396 -0.27 20.91 0.98
N ALA A 397 -1.52 21.09 0.58
CA ALA A 397 -2.62 21.36 1.48
C ALA A 397 -2.88 20.17 2.45
N ALA A 398 -2.84 18.95 1.96
CA ALA A 398 -2.94 17.73 2.77
C ALA A 398 -1.83 17.68 3.83
N HIS A 399 -0.59 17.96 3.46
CA HIS A 399 0.54 17.99 4.40
C HIS A 399 0.46 19.11 5.44
N CYS A 400 -0.16 20.25 5.13
CA CYS A 400 -0.44 21.29 6.14
C CYS A 400 -1.47 20.81 7.18
N ARG A 401 -2.55 20.15 6.75
CA ARG A 401 -3.57 19.59 7.65
C ARG A 401 -3.02 18.45 8.50
N ASP A 402 -2.30 17.54 7.86
CA ASP A 402 -1.66 16.39 8.52
C ASP A 402 -0.60 16.84 9.52
N GLY A 403 0.23 17.81 9.14
CA GLY A 403 1.24 18.42 10.01
C GLY A 403 0.64 19.08 11.25
N ALA A 404 -0.53 19.74 11.10
CA ALA A 404 -1.26 20.30 12.24
C ALA A 404 -1.81 19.21 13.17
N ALA A 405 -2.34 18.11 12.62
CA ALA A 405 -2.81 16.96 13.40
C ALA A 405 -1.66 16.27 14.15
N LEU A 406 -0.56 16.02 13.46
CA LEU A 406 0.63 15.41 14.06
C LEU A 406 1.27 16.33 15.10
N THR A 407 1.29 17.66 14.89
CA THR A 407 1.81 18.61 15.88
C THR A 407 0.98 18.63 17.17
N ARG A 408 -0.37 18.57 17.07
CA ARG A 408 -1.24 18.40 18.23
C ARG A 408 -0.96 17.10 18.99
N PHE A 409 -0.75 16.02 18.24
CA PHE A 409 -0.38 14.73 18.81
C PHE A 409 0.97 14.80 19.52
N LEU A 410 2.02 15.36 18.91
CA LEU A 410 3.34 15.46 19.51
C LEU A 410 3.34 16.32 20.79
N ALA A 411 2.58 17.43 20.81
CA ALA A 411 2.38 18.25 22.01
C ALA A 411 1.64 17.48 23.11
N TRP A 412 0.65 16.68 22.76
CA TRP A 412 -0.05 15.79 23.68
C TRP A 412 0.86 14.67 24.20
N LEU A 413 1.60 14.02 23.31
CA LEU A 413 2.56 12.95 23.65
C LEU A 413 3.62 13.45 24.65
N ALA A 414 4.15 14.66 24.45
CA ALA A 414 5.14 15.26 25.34
C ALA A 414 4.64 15.45 26.78
N ARG A 415 3.31 15.58 26.98
CA ARG A 415 2.71 15.65 28.33
C ARG A 415 2.39 14.28 28.90
N GLU A 416 1.83 13.38 28.11
CA GLU A 416 1.28 12.11 28.60
C GLU A 416 2.36 11.00 28.70
N ALA A 417 3.28 10.91 27.74
CA ALA A 417 4.26 9.83 27.71
C ALA A 417 5.18 9.76 28.96
N PRO A 418 5.60 10.89 29.57
CA PRO A 418 6.41 10.82 30.79
C PRO A 418 5.73 10.14 31.98
N THR A 419 4.41 9.97 31.97
CA THR A 419 3.67 9.23 33.02
C THR A 419 3.97 7.74 33.00
N GLY A 420 4.40 7.17 31.86
CA GLY A 420 4.61 5.73 31.66
C GLY A 420 3.32 4.90 31.53
N GLU A 421 2.16 5.55 31.48
CA GLU A 421 0.85 4.86 31.36
C GLU A 421 0.37 4.68 29.94
N LEU A 422 0.92 5.46 28.99
CA LEU A 422 0.50 5.45 27.60
C LEU A 422 1.00 4.19 26.89
N THR A 423 0.11 3.53 26.10
CA THR A 423 0.47 2.37 25.27
C THR A 423 0.63 2.76 23.79
N GLU A 424 1.27 1.89 23.01
CA GLU A 424 1.47 2.07 21.56
C GLU A 424 0.14 2.19 20.81
N ILE A 425 -0.85 1.36 21.14
CA ILE A 425 -2.18 1.40 20.51
C ILE A 425 -2.90 2.69 20.88
N ALA A 426 -2.91 3.06 22.17
CA ALA A 426 -3.57 4.30 22.60
C ALA A 426 -2.95 5.54 21.97
N ALA A 427 -1.63 5.55 21.75
CA ALA A 427 -0.94 6.63 21.04
C ALA A 427 -1.36 6.68 19.56
N SER A 428 -1.39 5.54 18.88
CA SER A 428 -1.85 5.42 17.49
C SER A 428 -3.29 5.91 17.32
N ASP A 429 -4.20 5.43 18.17
CA ASP A 429 -5.63 5.82 18.16
C ASP A 429 -5.80 7.33 18.38
N ARG A 430 -4.98 7.90 19.25
CA ARG A 430 -5.01 9.35 19.52
C ARG A 430 -4.60 10.17 18.31
N LEU A 431 -3.54 9.76 17.60
CA LEU A 431 -3.13 10.42 16.37
C LEU A 431 -4.21 10.33 15.30
N GLU A 432 -4.80 9.15 15.12
CA GLU A 432 -5.90 8.97 14.17
C GLU A 432 -7.09 9.89 14.52
N ALA A 433 -7.43 10.02 15.80
CA ALA A 433 -8.49 10.93 16.23
C ALA A 433 -8.21 12.40 15.86
N PHE A 434 -6.95 12.86 15.96
CA PHE A 434 -6.57 14.19 15.51
C PHE A 434 -6.69 14.36 14.00
N ARG A 435 -6.32 13.35 13.20
CA ARG A 435 -6.46 13.34 11.75
C ARG A 435 -7.91 13.34 11.31
N ARG A 436 -8.77 12.52 11.94
CA ARG A 436 -10.21 12.43 11.67
C ARG A 436 -10.96 13.73 11.93
N ALA A 437 -10.48 14.57 12.83
CA ALA A 437 -11.05 15.88 13.08
C ALA A 437 -10.70 16.91 12.00
N GLY A 438 -9.80 16.59 11.07
CA GLY A 438 -9.37 17.47 9.98
C GLY A 438 -10.28 17.34 8.74
N GLU A 439 -10.23 18.37 7.89
CA GLU A 439 -10.96 18.38 6.61
C GLU A 439 -10.36 17.40 5.62
N ASN A 440 -11.19 16.88 4.70
CA ASN A 440 -10.84 15.97 3.62
C ASN A 440 -10.25 14.61 4.04
N PHE A 441 -10.13 14.33 5.34
CA PHE A 441 -9.68 13.02 5.81
C PHE A 441 -10.64 11.91 5.35
N ARG A 442 -10.08 10.76 4.92
CA ARG A 442 -10.85 9.59 4.50
C ARG A 442 -10.45 8.33 5.25
N ASP A 443 -9.16 8.04 5.35
CA ASP A 443 -8.61 6.88 6.04
C ASP A 443 -7.16 7.16 6.42
N LEU A 444 -6.52 6.23 7.11
CA LEU A 444 -5.06 6.18 7.19
C LEU A 444 -4.50 5.75 5.81
N SER A 445 -3.26 6.11 5.48
CA SER A 445 -2.61 5.65 4.25
C SER A 445 -1.95 4.27 4.39
N PHE A 446 -1.73 3.85 5.65
CA PHE A 446 -1.28 2.51 6.06
C PHE A 446 -1.52 2.33 7.58
N PRO A 447 -1.45 1.09 8.11
CA PRO A 447 -1.55 0.88 9.55
C PRO A 447 -0.40 1.58 10.27
N THR A 448 -0.70 2.50 11.18
CA THR A 448 0.31 3.25 11.94
C THR A 448 1.31 2.32 12.62
N ILE A 449 2.61 2.59 12.42
CA ILE A 449 3.70 1.97 13.16
C ILE A 449 3.94 2.82 14.40
N SER A 450 3.59 2.26 15.55
CA SER A 450 3.73 2.89 16.86
C SER A 450 4.60 1.97 17.71
N GLY A 451 5.91 2.23 17.74
CA GLY A 451 6.90 1.32 18.32
C GLY A 451 7.68 1.94 19.47
N ALA A 452 7.45 1.46 20.70
CA ALA A 452 8.16 1.88 21.90
C ALA A 452 9.37 1.00 22.18
N GLY A 453 10.55 1.61 22.33
CA GLY A 453 11.80 0.91 22.63
C GLY A 453 12.07 -0.22 21.64
N PRO A 454 12.16 -1.51 22.10
CA PRO A 454 12.48 -2.66 21.25
C PRO A 454 11.53 -2.86 20.06
N ASN A 455 10.24 -2.50 20.20
CA ASN A 455 9.27 -2.63 19.12
C ASN A 455 9.58 -1.68 17.96
N GLY A 456 10.18 -0.51 18.22
CA GLY A 456 10.66 0.41 17.19
C GLY A 456 11.80 -0.17 16.33
N ALA A 457 12.49 -1.23 16.79
CA ALA A 457 13.50 -1.91 15.98
C ALA A 457 12.92 -2.86 14.92
N ILE A 458 11.61 -3.13 14.95
CA ILE A 458 10.90 -3.90 13.93
C ILE A 458 10.40 -2.89 12.88
N VAL A 459 11.02 -2.90 11.70
CA VAL A 459 10.85 -1.85 10.67
C VAL A 459 9.38 -1.57 10.32
N HIS A 460 8.58 -2.63 10.15
CA HIS A 460 7.15 -2.57 9.86
C HIS A 460 6.33 -3.14 11.03
N TYR A 461 6.64 -2.69 12.25
CA TYR A 461 5.93 -3.11 13.45
C TYR A 461 4.45 -2.78 13.37
N ARG A 462 3.61 -3.71 13.80
CA ARG A 462 2.19 -3.49 14.00
C ARG A 462 1.85 -3.84 15.45
N ALA A 463 1.44 -2.87 16.23
CA ALA A 463 0.99 -3.09 17.58
C ALA A 463 -0.30 -3.93 17.57
N THR A 464 -0.35 -4.95 18.42
CA THR A 464 -1.54 -5.75 18.72
C THR A 464 -1.71 -5.81 20.23
N PRO A 465 -2.91 -6.17 20.74
CA PRO A 465 -3.10 -6.32 22.19
C PRO A 465 -2.09 -7.26 22.87
N GLU A 466 -1.54 -8.23 22.12
CA GLU A 466 -0.56 -9.19 22.63
C GLU A 466 0.87 -8.69 22.58
N SER A 467 1.19 -7.77 21.68
CA SER A 467 2.56 -7.29 21.40
C SER A 467 2.82 -5.88 21.88
N GLU A 468 1.76 -5.08 22.13
CA GLU A 468 1.92 -3.67 22.52
C GLU A 468 2.74 -3.48 23.80
N LYS A 469 3.44 -2.35 23.84
CA LYS A 469 4.21 -1.93 25.02
C LYS A 469 3.71 -0.58 25.55
N ARG A 470 4.06 -0.31 26.81
CA ARG A 470 3.97 1.03 27.37
C ARG A 470 5.09 1.91 26.83
N ILE A 471 4.78 3.17 26.63
CA ILE A 471 5.75 4.22 26.27
C ILE A 471 6.31 4.76 27.57
N GLU A 472 7.52 4.30 27.94
CA GLU A 472 8.12 4.58 29.25
C GLU A 472 9.27 5.58 29.12
N PRO A 473 9.62 6.32 30.20
CA PRO A 473 10.81 7.19 30.22
C PRO A 473 12.11 6.43 29.91
N ARG A 474 13.06 7.13 29.27
CA ARG A 474 14.38 6.64 28.83
C ARG A 474 14.35 5.69 27.63
N MET A 475 13.28 5.67 26.85
CA MET A 475 13.25 4.95 25.58
C MET A 475 13.04 5.90 24.39
N LEU A 476 13.32 5.40 23.20
CA LEU A 476 12.89 6.02 21.96
C LEU A 476 11.51 5.50 21.58
N TYR A 477 10.68 6.39 21.08
CA TYR A 477 9.40 6.05 20.47
C TYR A 477 9.44 6.39 18.99
N LEU A 478 9.28 5.38 18.14
CA LEU A 478 9.21 5.53 16.70
C LEU A 478 7.74 5.54 16.30
N LEU A 479 7.31 6.61 15.63
CA LEU A 479 5.98 6.78 15.10
C LEU A 479 6.08 7.03 13.60
N ASP A 480 5.56 6.08 12.83
CA ASP A 480 5.43 6.17 11.38
C ASP A 480 3.96 6.06 10.99
N SER A 481 3.46 7.05 10.25
CA SER A 481 2.03 7.21 10.05
C SER A 481 1.71 8.13 8.88
N GLY A 482 0.57 7.88 8.25
CA GLY A 482 0.09 8.71 7.16
C GLY A 482 -1.44 8.66 7.05
N ALA A 483 -1.98 9.47 6.16
CA ALA A 483 -3.42 9.57 5.93
C ALA A 483 -3.75 9.74 4.45
N GLN A 484 -4.93 9.27 4.10
CA GLN A 484 -5.60 9.52 2.83
C GLN A 484 -6.52 10.73 2.98
N TYR A 485 -6.20 11.81 2.27
CA TYR A 485 -7.05 12.96 2.09
C TYR A 485 -7.58 12.98 0.65
N LEU A 486 -8.75 13.59 0.41
CA LEU A 486 -9.30 13.69 -0.96
C LEU A 486 -8.34 14.32 -1.97
N ASP A 487 -7.44 15.16 -1.50
CA ASP A 487 -6.50 15.96 -2.28
C ASP A 487 -5.03 15.53 -2.12
N GLY A 488 -4.75 14.39 -1.43
CA GLY A 488 -3.39 13.87 -1.31
C GLY A 488 -3.26 12.72 -0.34
N THR A 489 -2.13 12.04 -0.42
CA THR A 489 -1.70 10.97 0.49
C THR A 489 -0.50 11.46 1.28
N THR A 490 -0.50 11.28 2.61
CA THR A 490 0.63 11.66 3.47
C THR A 490 1.35 10.43 4.02
N ASP A 491 2.62 10.63 4.31
CA ASP A 491 3.51 9.66 4.93
C ASP A 491 4.60 10.42 5.71
N ILE A 492 4.84 10.04 6.96
CA ILE A 492 5.81 10.71 7.81
C ILE A 492 6.23 9.85 9.00
N THR A 493 7.54 9.75 9.22
CA THR A 493 8.09 9.14 10.44
C THR A 493 8.77 10.17 11.32
N ARG A 494 8.55 10.05 12.62
CA ARG A 494 9.31 10.74 13.68
C ARG A 494 9.77 9.75 14.73
N THR A 495 11.03 9.92 15.16
CA THR A 495 11.57 9.26 16.35
C THR A 495 11.66 10.30 17.47
N ILE A 496 11.10 9.99 18.62
CA ILE A 496 10.91 10.89 19.76
C ILE A 496 11.60 10.28 21.00
N ALA A 497 12.38 11.07 21.72
CA ALA A 497 12.91 10.69 23.02
C ALA A 497 11.83 10.85 24.10
N ILE A 498 11.60 9.81 24.86
CA ILE A 498 10.76 9.88 26.05
C ILE A 498 11.66 10.08 27.26
N GLY A 499 11.77 11.33 27.72
CA GLY A 499 12.76 11.74 28.73
C GLY A 499 14.15 11.95 28.13
N GLU A 500 15.19 11.74 28.92
CA GLU A 500 16.60 12.03 28.55
C GLU A 500 17.18 10.89 27.70
N PRO A 501 17.58 11.13 26.43
CA PRO A 501 18.24 10.14 25.61
C PRO A 501 19.73 9.99 26.02
N ASN A 502 20.29 8.80 25.84
CA ASN A 502 21.74 8.58 26.04
C ASN A 502 22.55 8.98 24.80
N ASP A 503 23.89 9.00 24.95
CA ASP A 503 24.81 9.45 23.90
C ASP A 503 24.75 8.58 22.65
N GLU A 504 24.56 7.26 22.79
CA GLU A 504 24.39 6.38 21.63
C GLU A 504 23.12 6.72 20.83
N MET A 505 21.99 6.95 21.50
CA MET A 505 20.75 7.36 20.86
C MET A 505 20.92 8.67 20.08
N ARG A 506 21.60 9.66 20.67
CA ARG A 506 21.91 10.94 20.04
C ARG A 506 22.82 10.76 18.82
N ASP A 507 23.89 9.98 18.95
CA ASP A 507 24.81 9.70 17.85
C ASP A 507 24.08 9.02 16.67
N ARG A 508 23.35 7.94 16.91
CA ARG A 508 22.65 7.20 15.88
C ARG A 508 21.56 8.03 15.21
N PHE A 509 20.77 8.77 15.99
CA PHE A 509 19.75 9.68 15.46
C PHE A 509 20.37 10.77 14.58
N THR A 510 21.47 11.37 15.02
CA THR A 510 22.11 12.44 14.26
C THR A 510 22.70 11.94 12.95
N ARG A 511 23.24 10.70 12.89
CA ARG A 511 23.72 10.10 11.64
C ARG A 511 22.57 9.82 10.66
N VAL A 512 21.42 9.36 11.15
CA VAL A 512 20.21 9.22 10.32
C VAL A 512 19.75 10.59 9.83
N LEU A 513 19.74 11.61 10.70
CA LEU A 513 19.39 13.00 10.34
C LEU A 513 20.33 13.57 9.27
N LYS A 514 21.65 13.34 9.38
CA LYS A 514 22.63 13.76 8.35
C LYS A 514 22.30 13.16 6.99
N GLY A 515 21.96 11.87 6.95
CA GLY A 515 21.53 11.21 5.72
C GLY A 515 20.24 11.80 5.14
N HIS A 516 19.26 12.07 6.01
CA HIS A 516 17.99 12.72 5.64
C HIS A 516 18.23 14.12 5.06
N ILE A 517 19.05 14.94 5.69
CA ILE A 517 19.41 16.29 5.24
C ILE A 517 20.18 16.24 3.93
N ALA A 518 21.19 15.36 3.81
CA ALA A 518 21.99 15.23 2.61
C ALA A 518 21.15 14.90 1.36
N LEU A 519 20.14 14.02 1.52
CA LEU A 519 19.22 13.72 0.45
C LEU A 519 18.25 14.87 0.17
N ALA A 520 17.70 15.51 1.21
CA ALA A 520 16.77 16.65 1.06
C ALA A 520 17.43 17.85 0.35
N MET A 521 18.72 18.08 0.57
CA MET A 521 19.52 19.15 -0.05
C MET A 521 20.06 18.78 -1.44
N ALA A 522 19.90 17.53 -1.88
CA ALA A 522 20.52 17.04 -3.11
C ALA A 522 20.10 17.87 -4.33
N ARG A 523 21.10 18.25 -5.12
CA ARG A 523 20.95 18.81 -6.47
C ARG A 523 21.58 17.86 -7.46
N PHE A 524 20.83 17.44 -8.46
CA PHE A 524 21.24 16.40 -9.38
C PHE A 524 20.86 16.69 -10.81
N PRO A 525 21.64 16.22 -11.80
CA PRO A 525 21.32 16.41 -13.22
C PRO A 525 20.02 15.68 -13.59
N LYS A 526 19.26 16.25 -14.54
CA LYS A 526 18.17 15.55 -15.21
C LYS A 526 18.69 14.21 -15.77
N GLY A 527 17.93 13.14 -15.59
CA GLY A 527 18.31 11.77 -15.94
C GLY A 527 18.90 10.96 -14.78
N THR A 528 19.12 11.57 -13.61
CA THR A 528 19.55 10.86 -12.40
C THR A 528 18.45 9.96 -11.88
N THR A 529 18.80 8.72 -11.53
CA THR A 529 17.90 7.74 -10.90
C THR A 529 18.01 7.80 -9.38
N GLY A 530 16.98 7.34 -8.67
CA GLY A 530 17.03 7.30 -7.22
C GLY A 530 18.12 6.36 -6.67
N THR A 531 18.50 5.33 -7.40
CA THR A 531 19.63 4.45 -7.01
C THR A 531 20.94 5.21 -6.86
N GLN A 532 21.17 6.24 -7.69
CA GLN A 532 22.36 7.08 -7.59
C GLN A 532 22.35 8.00 -6.36
N LEU A 533 21.17 8.32 -5.82
CA LEU A 533 21.00 9.22 -4.67
C LEU A 533 20.93 8.48 -3.33
N ASP A 534 20.66 7.18 -3.31
CA ASP A 534 20.53 6.37 -2.09
C ASP A 534 21.77 6.45 -1.17
N ALA A 535 22.95 6.53 -1.75
CA ALA A 535 24.21 6.65 -1.01
C ALA A 535 24.31 7.93 -0.16
N PHE A 536 23.64 9.04 -0.55
CA PHE A 536 23.63 10.27 0.26
C PHE A 536 23.00 10.01 1.63
N ALA A 537 21.90 9.27 1.66
CA ALA A 537 21.18 8.95 2.89
C ALA A 537 21.95 7.97 3.80
N ARG A 538 22.82 7.11 3.23
CA ARG A 538 23.54 6.08 3.98
C ARG A 538 24.94 6.48 4.43
N ARG A 539 25.54 7.49 3.78
CA ARG A 539 26.96 7.85 3.95
C ARG A 539 27.35 8.03 5.42
N ALA A 540 26.57 8.76 6.21
CA ALA A 540 26.90 9.04 7.61
C ALA A 540 26.83 7.79 8.50
N LEU A 541 25.98 6.81 8.16
CA LEU A 541 25.93 5.51 8.83
C LEU A 541 27.11 4.63 8.42
N TRP A 542 27.42 4.56 7.13
CA TRP A 542 28.53 3.74 6.61
C TRP A 542 29.90 4.13 7.20
N GLN A 543 30.10 5.41 7.54
CA GLN A 543 31.32 5.89 8.19
C GLN A 543 31.56 5.23 9.56
N GLU A 544 30.50 4.70 10.20
CA GLU A 544 30.57 3.95 11.47
C GLU A 544 30.32 2.45 11.29
N GLY A 545 30.34 1.95 10.05
CA GLY A 545 30.04 0.55 9.77
C GLY A 545 28.58 0.14 9.99
N LEU A 546 27.65 1.11 9.94
CA LEU A 546 26.21 0.92 10.14
C LEU A 546 25.47 1.04 8.83
N ASP A 547 24.30 0.38 8.73
CA ASP A 547 23.39 0.47 7.57
C ASP A 547 21.97 0.12 8.01
N TYR A 548 21.02 0.22 7.07
CA TYR A 548 19.64 -0.26 7.18
C TYR A 548 19.23 -1.03 5.93
N ASP A 549 18.26 -1.95 6.05
CA ASP A 549 17.94 -2.94 5.02
C ASP A 549 16.72 -2.61 4.15
N HIS A 550 15.99 -1.53 4.46
CA HIS A 550 14.89 -1.07 3.61
C HIS A 550 15.34 -0.04 2.56
N GLY A 551 14.45 0.33 1.63
CA GLY A 551 14.67 1.42 0.69
C GLY A 551 14.74 2.78 1.41
N THR A 552 15.45 3.73 0.85
CA THR A 552 15.51 5.10 1.37
C THR A 552 14.26 5.90 0.98
N GLY A 553 13.55 5.48 -0.06
CA GLY A 553 12.33 6.15 -0.48
C GLY A 553 11.59 5.41 -1.59
N HIS A 554 10.29 5.62 -1.60
CA HIS A 554 9.32 5.11 -2.58
C HIS A 554 8.49 6.25 -3.16
N GLY A 555 7.84 6.03 -4.31
CA GLY A 555 6.85 6.96 -4.83
C GLY A 555 5.58 6.98 -3.99
N VAL A 556 4.83 8.08 -4.08
CA VAL A 556 3.57 8.26 -3.36
C VAL A 556 2.49 8.77 -4.31
N GLY A 557 1.29 8.21 -4.22
CA GLY A 557 0.12 8.57 -5.01
C GLY A 557 -0.53 9.88 -4.55
N SER A 558 -1.48 10.39 -5.34
CA SER A 558 -2.37 11.50 -4.95
C SER A 558 -3.75 10.94 -4.66
N TYR A 559 -4.07 10.74 -3.39
CA TYR A 559 -5.25 9.99 -2.91
C TYR A 559 -5.33 8.62 -3.63
N LEU A 560 -4.20 7.91 -3.61
CA LEU A 560 -3.99 6.57 -4.16
C LEU A 560 -3.06 5.78 -3.23
N SER A 561 -2.24 4.86 -3.79
CA SER A 561 -1.33 4.04 -2.98
C SER A 561 -0.26 4.90 -2.29
N VAL A 562 0.00 4.63 -1.00
CA VAL A 562 1.13 5.27 -0.30
C VAL A 562 2.46 4.81 -0.89
N HIS A 563 2.56 3.54 -1.27
CA HIS A 563 3.67 3.00 -2.05
C HIS A 563 3.30 2.97 -3.53
N GLU A 564 3.95 3.77 -4.35
CA GLU A 564 3.69 3.90 -5.77
C GLU A 564 5.01 3.87 -6.57
N GLY A 565 4.95 3.33 -7.78
CA GLY A 565 6.06 3.38 -8.74
C GLY A 565 5.82 4.38 -9.87
N PRO A 566 6.78 4.48 -10.82
CA PRO A 566 7.97 3.62 -11.02
C PRO A 566 9.23 4.09 -10.28
N GLN A 567 9.22 5.30 -9.70
CA GLN A 567 10.37 5.88 -9.02
C GLN A 567 10.57 5.30 -7.62
N ARG A 568 11.82 5.14 -7.21
CA ARG A 568 12.22 4.81 -5.84
C ARG A 568 13.66 5.23 -5.59
N ILE A 569 14.03 5.42 -4.32
CA ILE A 569 15.41 5.65 -3.87
C ILE A 569 15.82 4.44 -3.05
N SER A 570 16.75 3.62 -3.56
CA SER A 570 17.16 2.39 -2.87
C SER A 570 18.45 1.81 -3.44
N LYS A 571 19.09 0.90 -2.69
CA LYS A 571 20.23 0.08 -3.16
C LYS A 571 19.88 -0.78 -4.38
N ALA A 572 18.64 -1.22 -4.49
CA ALA A 572 18.20 -2.05 -5.61
C ALA A 572 18.16 -1.22 -6.90
N PRO A 573 18.74 -1.72 -8.00
CA PRO A 573 18.79 -1.00 -9.27
C PRO A 573 17.39 -0.57 -9.74
N ASN A 574 17.29 0.67 -10.19
CA ASN A 574 16.10 1.24 -10.83
C ASN A 574 16.54 2.11 -11.99
N ALA A 575 16.06 1.81 -13.19
CA ALA A 575 16.41 2.54 -14.40
C ALA A 575 15.56 3.81 -14.61
N GLN A 576 14.47 3.99 -13.83
CA GLN A 576 13.60 5.15 -13.95
C GLN A 576 14.29 6.40 -13.41
N PRO A 577 14.56 7.42 -14.25
CA PRO A 577 15.02 8.71 -13.78
C PRO A 577 13.96 9.42 -12.93
N LEU A 578 14.40 10.21 -11.98
CA LEU A 578 13.53 11.12 -11.25
C LEU A 578 13.12 12.29 -12.16
N LEU A 579 11.82 12.56 -12.21
CA LEU A 579 11.23 13.62 -13.07
C LEU A 579 10.49 14.65 -12.22
N PRO A 580 10.38 15.92 -12.69
CA PRO A 580 9.57 16.92 -12.02
C PRO A 580 8.13 16.46 -11.78
N GLY A 581 7.60 16.75 -10.59
CA GLY A 581 6.27 16.31 -10.15
C GLY A 581 6.23 14.93 -9.48
N MET A 582 7.31 14.15 -9.55
CA MET A 582 7.40 12.90 -8.79
C MET A 582 7.53 13.17 -7.30
N ILE A 583 6.65 12.56 -6.49
CA ILE A 583 6.74 12.56 -5.03
C ILE A 583 7.47 11.30 -4.60
N VAL A 584 8.42 11.44 -3.68
CA VAL A 584 9.15 10.31 -3.09
C VAL A 584 9.32 10.51 -1.58
N SER A 585 9.37 9.42 -0.82
CA SER A 585 9.80 9.48 0.58
C SER A 585 11.32 9.67 0.68
N ASN A 586 11.75 10.24 1.81
CA ASN A 586 13.14 10.39 2.25
C ASN A 586 13.18 9.90 3.69
N GLU A 587 13.44 8.59 3.90
CA GLU A 587 13.19 7.85 5.13
C GLU A 587 14.40 7.00 5.63
N PRO A 588 15.62 7.53 5.70
CA PRO A 588 16.73 6.77 6.28
C PRO A 588 16.43 6.34 7.72
N GLY A 589 17.01 5.22 8.15
CA GLY A 589 16.78 4.68 9.48
C GLY A 589 17.99 3.95 10.07
N TYR A 590 17.86 3.55 11.34
CA TYR A 590 18.77 2.67 12.05
C TYR A 590 17.99 1.82 13.05
N TYR A 591 18.28 0.52 13.12
CA TYR A 591 17.49 -0.42 13.93
C TYR A 591 18.43 -1.30 14.77
N LYS A 592 18.32 -1.17 16.10
CA LYS A 592 19.08 -1.98 17.07
C LYS A 592 18.13 -3.02 17.66
N THR A 593 18.21 -4.24 17.15
CA THR A 593 17.35 -5.35 17.59
C THR A 593 17.32 -5.47 19.11
N GLY A 594 16.11 -5.55 19.70
CA GLY A 594 15.89 -5.66 21.12
C GLY A 594 16.11 -4.37 21.93
N ALA A 595 16.41 -3.24 21.27
CA ALA A 595 16.67 -1.97 21.95
C ALA A 595 15.77 -0.84 21.44
N TYR A 596 15.96 -0.38 20.19
CA TYR A 596 15.18 0.73 19.61
C TYR A 596 15.35 0.80 18.09
N GLY A 597 14.43 1.51 17.43
CA GLY A 597 14.55 1.93 16.04
C GLY A 597 14.56 3.45 15.91
N ILE A 598 15.21 3.93 14.86
CA ILE A 598 15.24 5.34 14.45
C ILE A 598 14.87 5.38 12.98
N ARG A 599 13.87 6.20 12.61
CA ARG A 599 13.57 6.62 11.23
C ARG A 599 13.18 8.08 11.25
N ILE A 600 13.67 8.84 10.28
CA ILE A 600 13.32 10.24 10.08
C ILE A 600 12.84 10.33 8.63
N GLU A 601 11.58 10.66 8.46
CA GLU A 601 10.96 10.68 7.15
C GLU A 601 10.22 11.98 6.88
N ASN A 602 10.38 12.45 5.66
CA ASN A 602 9.52 13.42 4.99
C ASN A 602 9.24 12.97 3.57
N LEU A 603 8.07 13.29 3.03
CA LEU A 603 7.84 13.27 1.60
C LEU A 603 8.47 14.50 0.97
N VAL A 604 9.07 14.29 -0.21
CA VAL A 604 9.66 15.34 -1.03
C VAL A 604 9.15 15.25 -2.47
N VAL A 605 9.02 16.38 -3.15
CA VAL A 605 8.68 16.43 -4.58
C VAL A 605 9.87 16.89 -5.40
N VAL A 606 10.11 16.20 -6.51
CA VAL A 606 11.15 16.56 -7.49
C VAL A 606 10.70 17.80 -8.27
N GLN A 607 11.56 18.79 -8.35
CA GLN A 607 11.31 20.03 -9.12
C GLN A 607 12.58 20.53 -9.82
N PRO A 608 12.44 21.40 -10.85
CA PRO A 608 13.59 22.08 -11.43
C PRO A 608 14.33 22.90 -10.38
N ALA A 609 15.65 22.80 -10.36
CA ALA A 609 16.49 23.61 -9.45
C ALA A 609 16.59 25.06 -9.97
N ASN A 610 15.59 25.88 -9.62
CA ASN A 610 15.55 27.29 -9.98
C ASN A 610 16.56 28.10 -9.14
N GLY A 611 17.26 29.06 -9.75
CA GLY A 611 18.16 30.00 -9.07
C GLY A 611 18.75 31.02 -10.02
N ALA A 612 19.22 32.16 -9.49
CA ALA A 612 19.77 33.29 -10.25
C ALA A 612 20.95 32.94 -11.21
N ALA A 613 21.50 31.73 -11.08
CA ALA A 613 22.58 31.20 -11.91
C ALA A 613 22.10 30.42 -13.15
N GLN A 614 20.83 30.52 -13.54
CA GLN A 614 20.27 29.72 -14.66
C GLN A 614 20.76 30.18 -16.05
N ARG A 615 21.45 31.33 -16.15
CA ARG A 615 21.89 31.92 -17.42
C ARG A 615 23.14 31.28 -18.03
N GLU A 616 23.89 30.44 -17.30
CA GLU A 616 25.15 29.82 -17.78
C GLU A 616 25.35 28.36 -17.30
N ARG A 617 24.27 27.60 -17.08
CA ARG A 617 24.40 26.20 -16.67
C ARG A 617 24.61 25.29 -17.87
N GLU A 618 25.64 24.47 -17.80
CA GLU A 618 25.92 23.42 -18.80
C GLU A 618 24.88 22.29 -18.79
N ARG A 619 24.09 22.14 -17.71
CA ARG A 619 23.12 21.03 -17.52
C ARG A 619 21.86 21.49 -16.79
N ASP A 620 20.73 20.88 -17.16
CA ASP A 620 19.47 20.97 -16.43
C ASP A 620 19.61 20.25 -15.08
N MET A 621 19.38 20.97 -13.99
CA MET A 621 19.46 20.44 -12.62
C MET A 621 18.08 20.35 -11.99
N LEU A 622 17.90 19.30 -11.18
CA LEU A 622 16.73 19.04 -10.35
C LEU A 622 17.11 19.15 -8.86
N CYS A 623 16.11 19.34 -8.01
CA CYS A 623 16.22 19.34 -6.56
C CYS A 623 14.92 18.84 -5.92
N PHE A 624 14.87 18.78 -4.61
CA PHE A 624 13.69 18.41 -3.84
C PHE A 624 13.07 19.62 -3.14
N GLU A 625 11.72 19.65 -3.10
CA GLU A 625 10.94 20.44 -2.16
C GLU A 625 10.40 19.51 -1.08
N THR A 626 10.68 19.76 0.18
CA THR A 626 10.11 19.00 1.29
C THR A 626 8.63 19.34 1.46
N LEU A 627 7.76 18.32 1.50
CA LEU A 627 6.31 18.47 1.65
C LEU A 627 5.87 18.30 3.11
N SER A 628 6.37 17.29 3.80
CA SER A 628 5.97 16.95 5.17
C SER A 628 6.39 18.02 6.17
N LEU A 629 5.49 18.32 7.12
CA LEU A 629 5.65 19.40 8.10
C LEU A 629 5.43 18.86 9.52
N ALA A 630 6.51 18.55 10.23
CA ALA A 630 6.49 18.23 11.66
C ALA A 630 7.87 18.48 12.30
N PRO A 631 7.95 18.85 13.58
CA PRO A 631 9.25 19.01 14.25
C PRO A 631 10.07 17.72 14.22
N ILE A 632 11.38 17.87 14.07
CA ILE A 632 12.38 16.83 14.31
C ILE A 632 12.88 17.02 15.74
N ASP A 633 12.96 15.94 16.52
CA ASP A 633 13.28 16.03 17.95
C ASP A 633 14.70 16.54 18.18
N ARG A 634 14.82 17.78 18.68
CA ARG A 634 16.09 18.46 18.95
C ARG A 634 16.88 17.82 20.11
N SER A 635 16.19 17.18 21.05
CA SER A 635 16.86 16.52 22.18
C SER A 635 17.72 15.33 21.76
N LEU A 636 17.42 14.75 20.60
CA LEU A 636 18.17 13.65 19.99
C LEU A 636 19.33 14.12 19.09
N VAL A 637 19.51 15.42 18.90
CA VAL A 637 20.57 15.95 18.04
C VAL A 637 21.86 16.13 18.81
N ALA A 638 22.92 15.40 18.45
CA ALA A 638 24.29 15.63 18.83
C ALA A 638 24.86 16.73 17.92
N ARG A 639 24.81 17.99 18.39
CA ARG A 639 25.12 19.18 17.58
C ARG A 639 26.52 19.14 16.98
N GLU A 640 27.48 18.60 17.70
CA GLU A 640 28.90 18.47 17.32
C GLU A 640 29.11 17.56 16.10
N LEU A 641 28.14 16.73 15.74
CA LEU A 641 28.19 15.89 14.55
C LEU A 641 27.67 16.61 13.31
N LEU A 642 26.94 17.71 13.46
CA LEU A 642 26.38 18.48 12.34
C LEU A 642 27.36 19.60 11.92
N ASP A 643 27.46 19.80 10.60
CA ASP A 643 28.13 20.99 10.06
C ASP A 643 27.18 22.21 9.99
N GLU A 644 27.71 23.34 9.56
CA GLU A 644 26.94 24.59 9.51
C GLU A 644 25.80 24.56 8.49
N GLU A 645 25.97 23.88 7.35
CA GLU A 645 24.94 23.76 6.32
C GLU A 645 23.78 22.87 6.80
N GLU A 646 24.09 21.79 7.50
CA GLU A 646 23.11 20.89 8.09
C GLU A 646 22.29 21.57 9.20
N ILE A 647 22.97 22.37 10.08
CA ILE A 647 22.31 23.17 11.10
C ILE A 647 21.42 24.24 10.45
N ALA A 648 21.91 24.93 9.43
CA ALA A 648 21.14 25.94 8.72
C ALA A 648 19.90 25.34 8.06
N TRP A 649 20.03 24.16 7.44
CA TRP A 649 18.90 23.45 6.86
C TRP A 649 17.85 23.09 7.92
N LEU A 650 18.24 22.49 9.04
CA LEU A 650 17.32 22.10 10.11
C LEU A 650 16.60 23.31 10.72
N ASN A 651 17.33 24.40 10.96
CA ASN A 651 16.75 25.66 11.47
C ASN A 651 15.75 26.27 10.47
N ALA A 652 16.06 26.26 9.18
CA ALA A 652 15.16 26.73 8.12
C ALA A 652 13.90 25.84 8.02
N TYR A 653 14.06 24.52 8.06
CA TYR A 653 12.97 23.56 8.09
C TYR A 653 12.05 23.80 9.31
N HIS A 654 12.60 23.90 10.50
CA HIS A 654 11.86 24.17 11.74
C HIS A 654 11.15 25.53 11.70
N THR A 655 11.76 26.55 11.11
CA THR A 655 11.12 27.87 10.92
C THR A 655 9.91 27.73 10.03
N ARG A 656 10.02 27.06 8.88
CA ARG A 656 8.91 26.80 7.96
C ARG A 656 7.79 26.01 8.66
N VAL A 657 8.13 24.93 9.39
CA VAL A 657 7.15 24.14 10.17
C VAL A 657 6.40 25.03 11.15
N ARG A 658 7.10 25.85 11.94
CA ARG A 658 6.50 26.76 12.91
C ARG A 658 5.59 27.79 12.25
N GLU A 659 6.06 28.49 11.23
CA GLU A 659 5.31 29.53 10.56
C GLU A 659 4.05 29.00 9.91
N THR A 660 4.14 27.82 9.26
CA THR A 660 2.99 27.22 8.57
C THR A 660 1.95 26.65 9.54
N LEU A 661 2.39 25.99 10.62
CA LEU A 661 1.46 25.24 11.48
C LEU A 661 0.94 26.05 12.69
N THR A 662 1.62 27.11 13.13
CA THR A 662 1.16 27.94 14.27
C THR A 662 -0.29 28.46 14.08
N PRO A 663 -0.72 28.99 12.92
CA PRO A 663 -2.08 29.45 12.74
C PRO A 663 -3.12 28.32 12.68
N LEU A 664 -2.71 27.06 12.54
CA LEU A 664 -3.58 25.90 12.37
C LEU A 664 -3.81 25.10 13.66
N VAL A 665 -3.15 25.47 14.76
CA VAL A 665 -3.22 24.76 16.05
C VAL A 665 -3.67 25.71 17.19
N ASP A 666 -4.09 25.13 18.31
CA ASP A 666 -4.45 25.90 19.49
C ASP A 666 -3.21 26.55 20.17
N ARG A 667 -3.46 27.49 21.10
CA ARG A 667 -2.40 28.29 21.77
C ARG A 667 -1.41 27.45 22.58
N GLU A 668 -1.86 26.35 23.18
CA GLU A 668 -1.00 25.47 23.97
C GLU A 668 -0.06 24.70 23.05
N THR A 669 -0.62 24.10 22.02
CA THR A 669 0.13 23.42 20.95
C THR A 669 1.11 24.36 20.25
N ALA A 670 0.70 25.62 19.98
CA ALA A 670 1.58 26.64 19.37
C ALA A 670 2.78 27.00 20.26
N ARG A 671 2.61 27.08 21.58
CA ARG A 671 3.74 27.30 22.51
C ARG A 671 4.71 26.11 22.52
N TRP A 672 4.18 24.90 22.57
CA TRP A 672 4.98 23.69 22.47
C TRP A 672 5.75 23.64 21.15
N LEU A 673 5.09 23.92 20.03
CA LEU A 673 5.69 23.96 18.69
C LEU A 673 6.84 24.97 18.62
N ALA A 674 6.67 26.17 19.20
CA ALA A 674 7.72 27.19 19.24
C ALA A 674 8.96 26.69 19.99
N ALA A 675 8.81 25.97 21.10
CA ALA A 675 9.92 25.38 21.84
C ALA A 675 10.54 24.21 21.06
N ALA A 676 9.72 23.31 20.48
CA ALA A 676 10.19 22.14 19.71
C ALA A 676 10.95 22.53 18.43
N THR A 677 10.69 23.71 17.89
CA THR A 677 11.31 24.23 16.66
C THR A 677 12.27 25.40 16.89
N ALA A 678 12.71 25.64 18.13
CA ALA A 678 13.70 26.67 18.43
C ALA A 678 15.03 26.37 17.69
N PRO A 679 15.77 27.40 17.22
CA PRO A 679 17.03 27.17 16.50
C PRO A 679 18.05 26.37 17.30
N LEU A 680 18.86 25.53 16.63
CA LEU A 680 20.05 24.95 17.21
C LEU A 680 21.18 26.00 17.19
N GLY A 681 21.86 26.19 18.31
CA GLY A 681 23.03 27.07 18.40
C GLY A 681 22.72 28.51 18.82
N SER A 682 21.55 28.76 19.41
CA SER A 682 21.17 30.05 20.02
C SER A 682 21.44 30.13 21.54
N ASP A 683 22.28 29.24 22.09
CA ASP A 683 22.70 29.28 23.50
C ASP A 683 23.97 30.07 23.69
#